data_67a3d629f2fcd04b2e7e27bda74473c8
#
_entry.id   67a3d629f2fcd04b2e7e27bda74473c8
#
_cell.length_a   1.000
_cell.length_b   1.000
_cell.length_c   1.000
_cell.angle_alpha   90.00
_cell.angle_beta   90.00
_cell.angle_gamma   90.00
#
_symmetry.space_group_name_H-M   'P 1'
#
loop_
_entity.id
_entity.type
_entity.pdbx_description
1 polymer ?
#
loop_
_entity_poly.entity_id
_entity_poly.type
_entity_poly.pdbx_seq_one_letter_code
_entity_poly.pdbx_strand_id
1 'polypeptide(L)'
;MNPALAIGSAIATTKTRLLYVGVRGRIEEEVVPREGIPIKYIRASGFPGSISLKLIPFLLNLLTGTLQSMLILLRFRPDIIVGTGGYVSAPVIVASLILRKLRLGKSRVFIHEQNAIPGKLNRMMGRFAHKVLVTFPETLSSFPGNGVLVGYPLRKRIAQVDRAEARQKIDLPIPEGRKVVLVFGGSQGARTINRALVDALEYLLPYRDSLFIIHGVGLSRTNDYNAMKETETRLRQLYGEEQLRDIEGFYAYRAFFHDIERYYALSDIVVARGGAGSLNEISAMGKPALIIPKSNLPGDHQVMNARSMERAGGAEILYEQITSANGRLSESIDGNILAAKLLSLLHNELLLQQMGQNSRSFLNHDALAHIERLIRGNKDDASARPEMSASVAEDYSLPANKDLLAQLEKSYEKHRLAYRPESVIPRPQDLEYLKNRASALLVDPSWQERNLGVKLIGLLQAKEKIPELLTLFCDRRPAALIKRIFGGDFEQVGFVRRNIVSAIVRIKELSPEIEKALLLGFTDPYYEVRAEAAHAAAFFGEKLSAKQDIISALLRLLSDSNIDVSTAAAEALGYIGGEHDALPALLGLWDSRLWRMRASVLRGILHMVERGQVQDLGMLEAQVPKFILTSTDFRPHFEIKFAYTRVMESVSRKKGKRVAQ
;
A
#
# COMPACT_ATOMS: atom_id res chain seq x y z
N MET A 1 15.28 18.17 -9.71
CA MET A 1 16.29 19.25 -9.72
C MET A 1 17.72 18.70 -9.59
N ASN A 2 18.12 18.05 -8.50
CA ASN A 2 19.50 17.56 -8.32
C ASN A 2 20.10 16.77 -9.50
N PRO A 3 19.40 15.80 -10.13
CA PRO A 3 19.89 15.10 -11.30
C PRO A 3 20.18 16.05 -12.49
N ALA A 4 19.30 17.03 -12.72
CA ALA A 4 19.49 17.98 -13.83
C ALA A 4 20.73 18.85 -13.63
N LEU A 5 20.95 19.33 -12.40
CA LEU A 5 22.14 20.12 -12.05
C LEU A 5 23.42 19.29 -12.14
N ALA A 6 23.40 18.06 -11.63
CA ALA A 6 24.55 17.16 -11.71
C ALA A 6 24.94 16.83 -13.16
N ILE A 7 23.95 16.54 -14.01
CA ILE A 7 24.15 16.30 -15.45
C ILE A 7 24.65 17.59 -16.12
N GLY A 8 24.01 18.73 -15.85
CA GLY A 8 24.40 20.02 -16.40
C GLY A 8 25.85 20.37 -16.07
N SER A 9 26.25 20.23 -14.81
CA SER A 9 27.64 20.48 -14.38
C SER A 9 28.66 19.51 -15.01
N ALA A 10 28.26 18.24 -15.19
CA ALA A 10 29.15 17.25 -15.81
C ALA A 10 29.42 17.53 -17.30
N ILE A 11 28.41 17.99 -18.04
CA ILE A 11 28.55 18.31 -19.49
C ILE A 11 29.05 19.72 -19.77
N ALA A 12 29.11 20.57 -18.73
CA ALA A 12 29.57 21.95 -18.87
C ALA A 12 31.05 22.02 -19.34
N THR A 13 31.30 22.78 -20.39
CA THR A 13 32.61 23.14 -20.89
C THR A 13 32.60 24.60 -21.30
N THR A 14 33.75 25.17 -21.61
CA THR A 14 33.86 26.56 -22.15
C THR A 14 33.05 26.79 -23.42
N LYS A 15 32.73 25.71 -24.15
CA LYS A 15 31.92 25.75 -25.39
C LYS A 15 30.46 25.36 -25.21
N THR A 16 30.05 24.93 -24.00
CA THR A 16 28.67 24.48 -23.72
C THR A 16 27.84 25.62 -23.16
N ARG A 17 26.74 25.95 -23.84
CA ARG A 17 25.73 26.85 -23.29
C ARG A 17 24.65 26.05 -22.59
N LEU A 18 24.41 26.32 -21.32
CA LEU A 18 23.37 25.67 -20.52
C LEU A 18 22.19 26.62 -20.31
N LEU A 19 20.99 26.08 -20.30
CA LEU A 19 19.76 26.81 -19.93
C LEU A 19 18.85 25.87 -19.13
N TYR A 20 18.49 26.28 -17.95
CA TYR A 20 17.49 25.58 -17.14
C TYR A 20 16.08 26.12 -17.43
N VAL A 21 15.09 25.22 -17.53
CA VAL A 21 13.68 25.59 -17.64
C VAL A 21 12.95 25.11 -16.40
N GLY A 22 12.38 26.04 -15.64
CA GLY A 22 11.71 25.80 -14.38
C GLY A 22 10.35 26.50 -14.26
N VAL A 23 9.78 26.46 -13.06
CA VAL A 23 8.51 27.15 -12.68
C VAL A 23 8.80 28.15 -11.58
N ARG A 24 8.18 29.32 -11.61
CA ARG A 24 8.33 30.35 -10.57
C ARG A 24 7.77 29.89 -9.23
N GLY A 25 8.34 30.43 -8.13
CA GLY A 25 7.91 30.13 -6.77
C GLY A 25 8.32 28.73 -6.29
N ARG A 26 9.31 28.11 -6.93
CA ARG A 26 9.86 26.82 -6.56
C ARG A 26 11.33 26.93 -6.18
N ILE A 27 11.85 25.93 -5.47
CA ILE A 27 13.23 25.90 -4.97
C ILE A 27 14.29 26.09 -6.09
N GLU A 28 13.97 25.70 -7.31
CA GLU A 28 14.84 25.90 -8.49
C GLU A 28 15.12 27.39 -8.78
N GLU A 29 14.22 28.29 -8.38
CA GLU A 29 14.40 29.74 -8.56
C GLU A 29 15.58 30.29 -7.73
N GLU A 30 15.87 29.66 -6.61
CA GLU A 30 16.96 30.02 -5.72
C GLU A 30 18.24 29.22 -6.01
N VAL A 31 18.09 27.90 -6.21
CA VAL A 31 19.25 26.99 -6.29
C VAL A 31 19.96 27.05 -7.65
N VAL A 32 19.20 27.12 -8.76
CA VAL A 32 19.81 27.08 -10.11
C VAL A 32 20.72 28.27 -10.41
N PRO A 33 20.34 29.53 -10.08
CA PRO A 33 21.22 30.68 -10.26
C PRO A 33 22.50 30.61 -9.43
N ARG A 34 22.44 30.03 -8.22
CA ARG A 34 23.64 29.84 -7.37
C ARG A 34 24.67 28.91 -8.00
N GLU A 35 24.26 27.99 -8.86
CA GLU A 35 25.13 27.12 -9.63
C GLU A 35 25.62 27.79 -10.96
N GLY A 36 25.34 29.07 -11.16
CA GLY A 36 25.75 29.83 -12.33
C GLY A 36 25.01 29.48 -13.63
N ILE A 37 23.87 28.78 -13.56
CA ILE A 37 23.10 28.33 -14.72
C ILE A 37 21.93 29.30 -14.97
N PRO A 38 21.81 29.88 -16.19
CA PRO A 38 20.67 30.71 -16.53
C PRO A 38 19.36 29.94 -16.48
N ILE A 39 18.31 30.55 -15.91
CA ILE A 39 16.97 29.94 -15.80
C ILE A 39 15.92 30.74 -16.60
N LYS A 40 15.00 30.02 -17.25
CA LYS A 40 13.77 30.54 -17.85
C LYS A 40 12.56 29.84 -17.22
N TYR A 41 11.45 30.55 -17.11
CA TYR A 41 10.25 30.06 -16.45
C TYR A 41 9.14 29.82 -17.44
N ILE A 42 8.39 28.72 -17.20
CA ILE A 42 7.17 28.36 -17.94
C ILE A 42 6.02 28.09 -16.95
N ARG A 43 4.80 28.08 -17.46
CA ARG A 43 3.65 27.59 -16.69
C ARG A 43 3.57 26.08 -16.80
N ALA A 44 3.53 25.40 -15.68
CA ALA A 44 3.31 23.96 -15.61
C ALA A 44 2.64 23.59 -14.29
N SER A 45 1.81 22.55 -14.32
CA SER A 45 1.15 21.99 -13.14
C SER A 45 1.13 20.47 -13.18
N GLY A 46 1.03 19.83 -12.02
CA GLY A 46 0.91 18.37 -11.93
C GLY A 46 -0.43 17.88 -12.46
N PHE A 47 -0.45 16.64 -12.97
CA PHE A 47 -1.69 15.97 -13.38
C PHE A 47 -2.60 15.73 -12.16
N PRO A 48 -3.91 16.06 -12.20
CA PRO A 48 -4.80 16.02 -11.03
C PRO A 48 -5.20 14.59 -10.57
N GLY A 49 -4.56 13.55 -11.08
CA GLY A 49 -4.77 12.15 -10.65
C GLY A 49 -6.09 11.53 -11.13
N SER A 50 -7.16 12.29 -11.22
CA SER A 50 -8.48 11.84 -11.66
C SER A 50 -9.13 12.83 -12.63
N ILE A 51 -10.10 12.37 -13.43
CA ILE A 51 -10.91 13.22 -14.31
C ILE A 51 -11.85 14.06 -13.42
N SER A 52 -11.52 15.35 -13.30
CA SER A 52 -12.26 16.33 -12.49
C SER A 52 -12.15 17.71 -13.12
N LEU A 53 -12.91 18.70 -12.63
CA LEU A 53 -12.83 20.09 -13.08
C LEU A 53 -11.39 20.67 -13.00
N LYS A 54 -10.53 20.10 -12.16
CA LYS A 54 -9.10 20.44 -12.08
C LYS A 54 -8.30 20.06 -13.35
N LEU A 55 -8.88 19.26 -14.24
CA LEU A 55 -8.25 18.90 -15.52
C LEU A 55 -8.17 20.12 -16.46
N ILE A 56 -9.15 21.03 -16.40
CA ILE A 56 -9.20 22.24 -17.24
C ILE A 56 -7.97 23.13 -17.00
N PRO A 57 -7.68 23.61 -15.77
CA PRO A 57 -6.48 24.39 -15.52
C PRO A 57 -5.18 23.64 -15.81
N PHE A 58 -5.15 22.31 -15.63
CA PHE A 58 -4.01 21.50 -16.02
C PHE A 58 -3.75 21.56 -17.54
N LEU A 59 -4.78 21.37 -18.38
CA LEU A 59 -4.66 21.43 -19.83
C LEU A 59 -4.27 22.83 -20.32
N LEU A 60 -4.82 23.88 -19.72
CA LEU A 60 -4.46 25.27 -20.03
C LEU A 60 -2.99 25.55 -19.67
N ASN A 61 -2.52 25.09 -18.52
CA ASN A 61 -1.11 25.22 -18.13
C ASN A 61 -0.19 24.40 -19.05
N LEU A 62 -0.59 23.22 -19.45
CA LEU A 62 0.17 22.40 -20.40
C LEU A 62 0.28 23.10 -21.77
N LEU A 63 -0.82 23.64 -22.28
CA LEU A 63 -0.84 24.36 -23.57
C LEU A 63 0.02 25.62 -23.50
N THR A 64 -0.22 26.49 -22.51
CA THR A 64 0.52 27.74 -22.36
C THR A 64 2.00 27.50 -22.10
N GLY A 65 2.33 26.49 -21.25
CA GLY A 65 3.73 26.09 -21.01
C GLY A 65 4.40 25.51 -22.25
N THR A 66 3.66 24.78 -23.10
CA THR A 66 4.18 24.27 -24.37
C THR A 66 4.50 25.43 -25.35
N LEU A 67 3.60 26.42 -25.47
CA LEU A 67 3.85 27.61 -26.31
C LEU A 67 5.04 28.42 -25.81
N GLN A 68 5.14 28.65 -24.48
CA GLN A 68 6.31 29.29 -23.87
C GLN A 68 7.60 28.50 -24.14
N SER A 69 7.55 27.17 -24.01
CA SER A 69 8.68 26.30 -24.31
C SER A 69 9.10 26.36 -25.78
N MET A 70 8.13 26.41 -26.72
CA MET A 70 8.44 26.58 -28.14
C MET A 70 9.23 27.86 -28.40
N LEU A 71 8.82 28.99 -27.82
CA LEU A 71 9.53 30.28 -27.95
C LEU A 71 10.95 30.22 -27.36
N ILE A 72 11.10 29.57 -26.20
CA ILE A 72 12.42 29.35 -25.57
C ILE A 72 13.30 28.50 -26.49
N LEU A 73 12.80 27.38 -26.98
CA LEU A 73 13.55 26.45 -27.82
C LEU A 73 13.93 27.07 -29.18
N LEU A 74 13.06 27.85 -29.81
CA LEU A 74 13.35 28.56 -31.05
C LEU A 74 14.44 29.63 -30.88
N ARG A 75 14.48 30.31 -29.72
CA ARG A 75 15.50 31.33 -29.42
C ARG A 75 16.83 30.71 -29.00
N PHE A 76 16.78 29.69 -28.14
CA PHE A 76 17.99 29.05 -27.59
C PHE A 76 18.62 28.04 -28.55
N ARG A 77 17.79 27.37 -29.37
CA ARG A 77 18.19 26.33 -30.36
C ARG A 77 19.08 25.26 -29.76
N PRO A 78 18.61 24.51 -28.74
CA PRO A 78 19.42 23.48 -28.11
C PRO A 78 19.67 22.30 -29.04
N ASP A 79 20.88 21.73 -29.01
CA ASP A 79 21.18 20.45 -29.62
C ASP A 79 20.61 19.29 -28.80
N ILE A 80 20.58 19.47 -27.50
CA ILE A 80 20.19 18.43 -26.52
C ILE A 80 19.22 19.00 -25.51
N ILE A 81 18.20 18.22 -25.20
CA ILE A 81 17.22 18.47 -24.13
C ILE A 81 17.28 17.30 -23.17
N VAL A 82 17.48 17.56 -21.87
CA VAL A 82 17.48 16.56 -20.81
C VAL A 82 16.29 16.81 -19.89
N GLY A 83 15.32 15.92 -19.92
CA GLY A 83 14.20 15.91 -18.97
C GLY A 83 14.49 14.97 -17.80
N THR A 84 14.44 15.49 -16.56
CA THR A 84 14.68 14.67 -15.34
C THR A 84 13.37 14.30 -14.64
N GLY A 85 12.28 14.18 -15.39
CA GLY A 85 10.97 13.87 -14.84
C GLY A 85 10.26 15.10 -14.25
N GLY A 86 9.11 14.85 -13.63
CA GLY A 86 8.24 15.89 -13.12
C GLY A 86 7.42 16.60 -14.21
N TYR A 87 6.40 17.31 -13.78
CA TYR A 87 5.44 17.97 -14.70
C TYR A 87 6.03 19.12 -15.50
N VAL A 88 7.17 19.67 -15.07
CA VAL A 88 7.87 20.77 -15.79
C VAL A 88 8.52 20.28 -17.08
N SER A 89 8.98 19.02 -17.12
CA SER A 89 9.60 18.44 -18.32
C SER A 89 8.62 18.23 -19.48
N ALA A 90 7.31 18.03 -19.19
CA ALA A 90 6.31 17.72 -20.21
C ALA A 90 6.17 18.82 -21.28
N PRO A 91 5.91 20.09 -20.94
CA PRO A 91 5.75 21.16 -21.93
C PRO A 91 6.98 21.31 -22.83
N VAL A 92 8.19 21.16 -22.25
CA VAL A 92 9.45 21.29 -23.01
C VAL A 92 9.64 20.14 -24.00
N ILE A 93 9.36 18.90 -23.57
CA ILE A 93 9.47 17.72 -24.44
C ILE A 93 8.43 17.79 -25.54
N VAL A 94 7.14 18.12 -25.23
CA VAL A 94 6.09 18.26 -26.22
C VAL A 94 6.42 19.36 -27.23
N ALA A 95 6.91 20.51 -26.78
CA ALA A 95 7.36 21.61 -27.66
C ALA A 95 8.46 21.15 -28.60
N SER A 96 9.45 20.41 -28.09
CA SER A 96 10.53 19.85 -28.92
C SER A 96 10.01 18.89 -29.99
N LEU A 97 9.06 18.02 -29.64
CA LEU A 97 8.44 17.09 -30.60
C LEU A 97 7.66 17.82 -31.70
N ILE A 98 6.90 18.87 -31.33
CA ILE A 98 6.17 19.71 -32.29
C ILE A 98 7.16 20.41 -33.23
N LEU A 99 8.18 21.08 -32.69
CA LEU A 99 9.19 21.77 -33.50
C LEU A 99 9.93 20.82 -34.44
N ARG A 100 10.24 19.60 -33.99
CA ARG A 100 10.85 18.55 -34.82
C ARG A 100 9.93 18.14 -35.97
N LYS A 101 8.62 17.94 -35.70
CA LYS A 101 7.61 17.61 -36.71
C LYS A 101 7.46 18.74 -37.73
N LEU A 102 7.56 19.98 -37.30
CA LEU A 102 7.53 21.18 -38.17
C LEU A 102 8.88 21.45 -38.86
N ARG A 103 9.90 20.63 -38.63
CA ARG A 103 11.29 20.83 -39.16
C ARG A 103 11.97 22.12 -38.69
N LEU A 104 11.47 22.71 -37.57
CA LEU A 104 12.01 23.94 -36.96
C LEU A 104 13.01 23.67 -35.83
N GLY A 105 13.24 22.41 -35.48
CA GLY A 105 14.22 22.01 -34.46
C GLY A 105 14.77 20.61 -34.71
N LYS A 106 16.03 20.38 -34.26
CA LYS A 106 16.76 19.11 -34.41
C LYS A 106 17.25 18.53 -33.08
N SER A 107 16.75 19.04 -31.97
CA SER A 107 17.21 18.65 -30.62
C SER A 107 17.00 17.15 -30.34
N ARG A 108 18.02 16.50 -29.81
CA ARG A 108 17.91 15.15 -29.26
C ARG A 108 17.34 15.24 -27.85
N VAL A 109 16.32 14.45 -27.54
CA VAL A 109 15.65 14.43 -26.22
C VAL A 109 16.14 13.23 -25.44
N PHE A 110 16.70 13.47 -24.27
CA PHE A 110 17.05 12.46 -23.27
C PHE A 110 16.11 12.61 -22.08
N ILE A 111 15.65 11.51 -21.50
CA ILE A 111 14.86 11.50 -20.27
C ILE A 111 15.64 10.70 -19.25
N HIS A 112 15.85 11.27 -18.06
CA HIS A 112 16.41 10.55 -16.93
C HIS A 112 15.30 10.13 -15.97
N GLU A 113 15.13 8.82 -15.76
CA GLU A 113 14.19 8.25 -14.77
C GLU A 113 14.96 7.83 -13.52
N GLN A 114 14.57 8.40 -12.39
CA GLN A 114 15.26 8.20 -11.12
C GLN A 114 14.74 7.03 -10.30
N ASN A 115 13.51 6.58 -10.54
CA ASN A 115 12.82 5.61 -9.70
C ASN A 115 12.77 4.23 -10.34
N ALA A 116 12.66 3.20 -9.52
CA ALA A 116 12.49 1.81 -9.95
C ALA A 116 11.17 1.60 -10.74
N ILE A 117 10.11 2.33 -10.39
CA ILE A 117 8.90 2.44 -11.23
C ILE A 117 8.90 3.81 -11.91
N PRO A 118 8.83 3.85 -13.24
CA PRO A 118 8.87 5.12 -13.95
C PRO A 118 7.61 5.95 -13.71
N GLY A 119 7.80 7.25 -13.55
CA GLY A 119 6.70 8.20 -13.49
C GLY A 119 5.83 8.14 -14.74
N LYS A 120 4.50 8.32 -14.60
CA LYS A 120 3.53 8.25 -15.71
C LYS A 120 3.94 9.10 -16.91
N LEU A 121 4.47 10.31 -16.64
CA LEU A 121 4.95 11.20 -17.70
C LEU A 121 6.16 10.63 -18.43
N ASN A 122 7.18 10.18 -17.71
CA ASN A 122 8.37 9.60 -18.29
C ASN A 122 8.04 8.34 -19.10
N ARG A 123 7.12 7.51 -18.61
CA ARG A 123 6.62 6.33 -19.31
C ARG A 123 5.93 6.70 -20.65
N MET A 124 5.11 7.76 -20.64
CA MET A 124 4.42 8.22 -21.85
C MET A 124 5.36 8.90 -22.84
N MET A 125 6.26 9.77 -22.36
CA MET A 125 7.17 10.54 -23.20
C MET A 125 8.40 9.74 -23.62
N GLY A 126 8.76 8.71 -22.86
CA GLY A 126 9.97 7.90 -23.11
C GLY A 126 10.03 7.31 -24.50
N ARG A 127 8.91 6.87 -25.07
CA ARG A 127 8.85 6.34 -26.45
C ARG A 127 9.25 7.35 -27.53
N PHE A 128 9.21 8.64 -27.22
CA PHE A 128 9.59 9.72 -28.14
C PHE A 128 11.00 10.25 -27.89
N ALA A 129 11.60 9.85 -26.78
CA ALA A 129 12.96 10.23 -26.42
C ALA A 129 14.00 9.51 -27.31
N HIS A 130 15.14 10.15 -27.51
CA HIS A 130 16.29 9.52 -28.17
C HIS A 130 16.82 8.35 -27.33
N LYS A 131 17.00 8.59 -26.02
CA LYS A 131 17.30 7.56 -25.00
C LYS A 131 16.57 7.90 -23.69
N VAL A 132 16.22 6.85 -22.94
CA VAL A 132 15.74 6.96 -21.56
C VAL A 132 16.82 6.40 -20.66
N LEU A 133 17.41 7.28 -19.86
CA LEU A 133 18.52 7.00 -18.95
C LEU A 133 17.90 6.57 -17.62
N VAL A 134 18.05 5.31 -17.23
CA VAL A 134 17.40 4.78 -16.04
C VAL A 134 18.39 4.53 -14.89
N THR A 135 17.94 4.77 -13.67
CA THR A 135 18.74 4.54 -12.45
C THR A 135 18.72 3.08 -12.05
N PHE A 136 17.54 2.44 -12.13
CA PHE A 136 17.33 1.08 -11.64
C PHE A 136 17.17 0.10 -12.80
N PRO A 137 17.76 -1.10 -12.71
CA PRO A 137 17.67 -2.11 -13.76
C PRO A 137 16.22 -2.52 -14.07
N GLU A 138 15.34 -2.57 -13.06
CA GLU A 138 13.93 -2.94 -13.20
C GLU A 138 13.17 -1.99 -14.13
N THR A 139 13.60 -0.74 -14.19
CA THR A 139 12.98 0.30 -15.01
C THR A 139 13.18 0.06 -16.51
N LEU A 140 14.21 -0.71 -16.90
CA LEU A 140 14.51 -1.02 -18.32
C LEU A 140 13.34 -1.67 -19.04
N SER A 141 12.60 -2.55 -18.39
CA SER A 141 11.42 -3.24 -18.94
C SER A 141 10.32 -2.28 -19.42
N SER A 142 10.27 -1.09 -18.84
CA SER A 142 9.31 -0.04 -19.22
C SER A 142 9.72 0.76 -20.46
N PHE A 143 10.95 0.61 -20.94
CA PHE A 143 11.51 1.34 -22.09
C PHE A 143 12.21 0.43 -23.07
N PRO A 144 11.49 -0.55 -23.67
CA PRO A 144 12.09 -1.47 -24.63
C PRO A 144 12.64 -0.72 -25.85
N GLY A 145 13.89 -0.95 -26.18
CA GLY A 145 14.56 -0.40 -27.38
C GLY A 145 15.31 0.93 -27.18
N ASN A 146 14.95 1.77 -26.21
CA ASN A 146 15.67 3.03 -25.98
C ASN A 146 16.06 3.31 -24.51
N GLY A 147 15.74 2.39 -23.60
CA GLY A 147 16.19 2.43 -22.20
C GLY A 147 17.69 2.09 -22.08
N VAL A 148 18.43 2.82 -21.27
CA VAL A 148 19.84 2.58 -20.96
C VAL A 148 20.06 2.71 -19.46
N LEU A 149 20.61 1.67 -18.82
CA LEU A 149 20.97 1.70 -17.41
C LEU A 149 22.24 2.54 -17.23
N VAL A 150 22.09 3.68 -16.58
CA VAL A 150 23.20 4.62 -16.33
C VAL A 150 23.48 4.82 -14.83
N GLY A 151 22.49 4.58 -13.97
CA GLY A 151 22.56 4.90 -12.55
C GLY A 151 22.09 6.33 -12.24
N TYR A 152 22.27 6.74 -10.98
CA TYR A 152 21.83 8.05 -10.49
C TYR A 152 22.97 9.07 -10.56
N PRO A 153 22.79 10.24 -11.20
CA PRO A 153 23.83 11.26 -11.30
C PRO A 153 23.98 12.01 -9.96
N LEU A 154 24.98 11.63 -9.20
CA LEU A 154 25.32 12.24 -7.91
C LEU A 154 26.31 13.38 -8.05
N ARG A 155 26.26 14.34 -7.14
CA ARG A 155 27.28 15.38 -7.01
C ARG A 155 28.59 14.76 -6.50
N LYS A 156 29.72 15.09 -7.13
CA LYS A 156 31.04 14.51 -6.82
C LYS A 156 31.44 14.62 -5.35
N ARG A 157 31.05 15.70 -4.65
CA ARG A 157 31.43 15.96 -3.26
C ARG A 157 30.86 14.95 -2.25
N ILE A 158 29.79 14.22 -2.57
CA ILE A 158 29.12 13.32 -1.61
C ILE A 158 30.07 12.18 -1.19
N ALA A 159 30.82 11.60 -2.11
CA ALA A 159 31.71 10.47 -1.83
C ALA A 159 33.14 10.88 -1.38
N GLN A 160 33.41 12.17 -1.20
CA GLN A 160 34.78 12.67 -0.95
C GLN A 160 35.08 12.99 0.51
N VAL A 161 34.06 12.98 1.39
CA VAL A 161 34.21 13.33 2.81
C VAL A 161 34.54 12.08 3.62
N ASP A 162 35.65 12.08 4.34
CA ASP A 162 35.99 11.03 5.29
C ASP A 162 35.45 11.32 6.71
N ARG A 163 35.47 10.29 7.58
CA ARG A 163 34.93 10.38 8.94
C ARG A 163 35.70 11.34 9.83
N ALA A 164 37.02 11.42 9.71
CA ALA A 164 37.88 12.27 10.52
C ALA A 164 37.67 13.75 10.17
N GLU A 165 37.65 14.08 8.88
CA GLU A 165 37.33 15.42 8.42
C GLU A 165 35.92 15.86 8.84
N ALA A 166 34.93 14.97 8.70
CA ALA A 166 33.55 15.25 9.10
C ALA A 166 33.47 15.56 10.59
N ARG A 167 34.18 14.80 11.43
CA ARG A 167 34.16 14.99 12.88
C ARG A 167 34.71 16.35 13.34
N GLN A 168 35.73 16.85 12.64
CA GLN A 168 36.32 18.17 12.95
C GLN A 168 35.41 19.36 12.53
N LYS A 169 34.58 19.16 11.51
CA LYS A 169 33.80 20.23 10.89
C LYS A 169 32.32 20.29 11.35
N ILE A 170 31.84 19.27 12.07
CA ILE A 170 30.47 19.23 12.59
C ILE A 170 30.46 19.76 14.03
N ASP A 171 29.63 20.78 14.24
CA ASP A 171 29.37 21.33 15.56
C ASP A 171 28.30 20.52 16.32
N LEU A 172 28.66 19.29 16.69
CA LEU A 172 27.87 18.39 17.54
C LEU A 172 28.80 17.68 18.54
N PRO A 173 28.43 17.62 19.83
CA PRO A 173 29.25 16.97 20.87
C PRO A 173 29.10 15.44 20.84
N ILE A 174 29.53 14.81 19.74
CA ILE A 174 29.44 13.35 19.59
C ILE A 174 30.60 12.72 20.38
N PRO A 175 30.35 11.96 21.47
CA PRO A 175 31.41 11.29 22.22
C PRO A 175 32.11 10.22 21.38
N GLU A 176 33.39 9.96 21.72
CA GLU A 176 34.15 8.91 21.05
C GLU A 176 33.60 7.51 21.42
N GLY A 177 33.73 6.57 20.46
CA GLY A 177 33.29 5.18 20.68
C GLY A 177 31.78 4.94 20.51
N ARG A 178 30.95 5.97 20.46
CA ARG A 178 29.50 5.78 20.22
C ARG A 178 29.18 5.48 18.78
N LYS A 179 28.24 4.55 18.56
CA LYS A 179 27.62 4.32 17.26
C LYS A 179 26.72 5.50 16.89
N VAL A 180 26.82 6.01 15.67
CA VAL A 180 26.08 7.19 15.21
C VAL A 180 24.95 6.75 14.28
N VAL A 181 23.73 7.13 14.62
CA VAL A 181 22.53 6.93 13.82
C VAL A 181 22.11 8.25 13.17
N LEU A 182 22.08 8.32 11.86
CA LEU A 182 21.55 9.46 11.12
C LEU A 182 20.10 9.19 10.71
N VAL A 183 19.16 10.02 11.13
CA VAL A 183 17.73 9.89 10.82
C VAL A 183 17.23 11.12 10.08
N PHE A 184 16.56 10.94 8.93
CA PHE A 184 15.92 12.05 8.22
C PHE A 184 14.82 11.59 7.25
N GLY A 185 13.83 12.45 7.06
CA GLY A 185 12.69 12.19 6.14
C GLY A 185 12.78 12.89 4.77
N GLY A 186 13.97 13.41 4.40
CA GLY A 186 14.18 14.29 3.24
C GLY A 186 14.07 15.77 3.60
N SER A 187 14.19 16.69 2.62
CA SER A 187 14.27 18.14 2.86
C SER A 187 13.05 18.73 3.58
N GLN A 188 11.86 18.18 3.35
CA GLN A 188 10.63 18.63 4.02
C GLN A 188 10.37 17.90 5.34
N GLY A 189 11.16 16.85 5.63
CA GLY A 189 10.93 15.95 6.75
C GLY A 189 9.84 14.90 6.49
N ALA A 190 9.66 14.03 7.47
CA ALA A 190 8.63 12.99 7.45
C ALA A 190 7.97 12.88 8.83
N ARG A 191 6.74 13.38 8.95
CA ARG A 191 6.01 13.44 10.21
C ARG A 191 5.95 12.12 10.96
N THR A 192 5.75 11.01 10.24
CA THR A 192 5.70 9.65 10.80
C THR A 192 7.05 9.21 11.36
N ILE A 193 8.14 9.48 10.64
CA ILE A 193 9.51 9.19 11.12
C ILE A 193 9.84 10.06 12.33
N ASN A 194 9.56 11.37 12.26
CA ASN A 194 9.86 12.29 13.34
C ASN A 194 9.15 11.90 14.64
N ARG A 195 7.86 11.53 14.56
CA ARG A 195 7.09 11.06 15.71
C ARG A 195 7.62 9.74 16.24
N ALA A 196 7.78 8.76 15.36
CA ALA A 196 8.24 7.44 15.74
C ALA A 196 9.63 7.47 16.40
N LEU A 197 10.54 8.34 15.91
CA LEU A 197 11.86 8.47 16.50
C LEU A 197 11.79 9.08 17.91
N VAL A 198 10.98 10.13 18.09
CA VAL A 198 10.79 10.71 19.43
C VAL A 198 10.19 9.67 20.39
N ASP A 199 9.21 8.89 19.94
CA ASP A 199 8.61 7.81 20.75
C ASP A 199 9.61 6.67 21.02
N ALA A 200 10.54 6.43 20.10
CA ALA A 200 11.59 5.41 20.24
C ALA A 200 12.66 5.78 21.29
N LEU A 201 12.84 7.07 21.61
CA LEU A 201 13.91 7.49 22.53
C LEU A 201 13.80 6.85 23.92
N GLU A 202 12.60 6.59 24.41
CA GLU A 202 12.38 5.87 25.68
C GLU A 202 13.06 4.49 25.67
N TYR A 203 12.92 3.74 24.59
CA TYR A 203 13.49 2.40 24.42
C TYR A 203 14.97 2.45 24.08
N LEU A 204 15.49 3.57 23.58
CA LEU A 204 16.90 3.79 23.24
C LEU A 204 17.69 4.42 24.40
N LEU A 205 17.03 5.01 25.39
CA LEU A 205 17.65 5.64 26.55
C LEU A 205 18.62 4.72 27.33
N PRO A 206 18.34 3.42 27.53
CA PRO A 206 19.28 2.51 28.16
C PRO A 206 20.62 2.35 27.43
N TYR A 207 20.66 2.73 26.15
CA TYR A 207 21.86 2.61 25.29
C TYR A 207 22.56 3.95 25.07
N ARG A 208 22.19 5.01 25.80
CA ARG A 208 22.71 6.38 25.63
C ARG A 208 24.24 6.50 25.68
N ASP A 209 24.91 5.60 26.41
CA ASP A 209 26.38 5.61 26.52
C ASP A 209 27.10 4.98 25.32
N SER A 210 26.40 4.20 24.50
CA SER A 210 26.93 3.52 23.30
C SER A 210 26.38 4.09 22.00
N LEU A 211 25.37 4.99 22.07
CA LEU A 211 24.61 5.46 20.92
C LEU A 211 24.61 7.00 20.86
N PHE A 212 24.63 7.57 19.64
CA PHE A 212 24.34 8.98 19.38
C PHE A 212 23.44 9.12 18.15
N ILE A 213 22.33 9.85 18.27
CA ILE A 213 21.32 10.01 17.23
C ILE A 213 21.35 11.42 16.70
N ILE A 214 21.48 11.57 15.38
CA ILE A 214 21.40 12.83 14.66
C ILE A 214 20.12 12.84 13.82
N HIS A 215 19.21 13.78 14.12
CA HIS A 215 17.89 13.82 13.51
C HIS A 215 17.66 15.07 12.66
N GLY A 216 17.43 14.88 11.36
CA GLY A 216 16.98 15.91 10.43
C GLY A 216 15.45 15.92 10.33
N VAL A 217 14.80 16.81 11.10
CA VAL A 217 13.33 16.84 11.20
C VAL A 217 12.63 17.39 9.95
N GLY A 218 13.32 18.21 9.14
CA GLY A 218 12.82 18.82 7.91
C GLY A 218 12.38 20.27 8.05
N LEU A 219 12.22 20.92 6.89
CA LEU A 219 11.86 22.34 6.75
C LEU A 219 10.35 22.60 6.69
N SER A 220 9.52 21.56 6.77
CA SER A 220 8.06 21.72 6.60
C SER A 220 7.47 22.70 7.61
N ARG A 221 6.76 23.71 7.09
CA ARG A 221 6.02 24.72 7.83
C ARG A 221 4.69 24.97 7.12
N THR A 222 3.76 24.04 7.28
CA THR A 222 2.39 24.18 6.78
C THR A 222 1.46 24.59 7.93
N ASN A 223 0.22 24.97 7.62
CA ASN A 223 -0.79 25.28 8.65
C ASN A 223 -1.04 24.11 9.60
N ASP A 224 -0.92 22.86 9.08
CA ASP A 224 -1.22 21.64 9.83
C ASP A 224 0.03 20.95 10.40
N TYR A 225 1.24 21.38 10.01
CA TYR A 225 2.47 20.71 10.41
C TYR A 225 3.69 21.65 10.35
N ASN A 226 4.32 21.83 11.50
CA ASN A 226 5.64 22.44 11.63
C ASN A 226 6.59 21.41 12.26
N ALA A 227 7.57 20.96 11.47
CA ALA A 227 8.42 19.83 11.84
C ALA A 227 9.22 20.09 13.13
N MET A 228 9.86 21.25 13.26
CA MET A 228 10.62 21.62 14.46
C MET A 228 9.70 21.73 15.68
N LYS A 229 8.66 22.55 15.59
CA LYS A 229 7.75 22.81 16.71
C LYS A 229 7.06 21.55 17.19
N GLU A 230 6.63 20.68 16.28
CA GLU A 230 5.96 19.42 16.65
C GLU A 230 6.94 18.47 17.36
N THR A 231 8.19 18.39 16.88
CA THR A 231 9.23 17.57 17.51
C THR A 231 9.53 18.06 18.94
N GLU A 232 9.74 19.38 19.13
CA GLU A 232 9.97 19.97 20.45
C GLU A 232 8.78 19.77 21.39
N THR A 233 7.57 19.99 20.89
CA THR A 233 6.34 19.81 21.69
C THR A 233 6.20 18.35 22.12
N ARG A 234 6.45 17.40 21.22
CA ARG A 234 6.32 15.97 21.51
C ARG A 234 7.38 15.51 22.53
N LEU A 235 8.63 15.99 22.42
CA LEU A 235 9.67 15.73 23.41
C LEU A 235 9.23 16.18 24.81
N ARG A 236 8.74 17.41 24.95
CA ARG A 236 8.27 17.95 26.24
C ARG A 236 7.01 17.27 26.77
N GLN A 237 6.17 16.72 25.90
CA GLN A 237 4.96 15.99 26.31
C GLN A 237 5.25 14.59 26.83
N LEU A 238 6.25 13.90 26.26
CA LEU A 238 6.55 12.52 26.59
C LEU A 238 7.56 12.38 27.73
N TYR A 239 8.48 13.36 27.87
CA TYR A 239 9.61 13.23 28.77
C TYR A 239 9.62 14.36 29.80
N GLY A 240 9.90 14.01 31.06
CA GLY A 240 10.16 14.98 32.14
C GLY A 240 11.54 15.63 32.00
N GLU A 241 11.78 16.68 32.76
CA GLU A 241 13.03 17.48 32.67
C GLU A 241 14.32 16.67 32.89
N GLU A 242 14.29 15.67 33.76
CA GLU A 242 15.43 14.79 34.02
C GLU A 242 15.72 13.90 32.81
N GLN A 243 14.69 13.25 32.26
CA GLN A 243 14.81 12.42 31.07
C GLN A 243 15.23 13.24 29.85
N LEU A 244 14.76 14.48 29.70
CA LEU A 244 15.17 15.36 28.62
C LEU A 244 16.67 15.66 28.66
N ARG A 245 17.25 15.91 29.85
CA ARG A 245 18.69 16.06 29.99
C ARG A 245 19.48 14.82 29.59
N ASP A 246 19.00 13.65 29.96
CA ASP A 246 19.61 12.40 29.53
C ASP A 246 19.51 12.20 28.01
N ILE A 247 18.35 12.54 27.42
CA ILE A 247 18.11 12.48 25.98
C ILE A 247 19.03 13.46 25.23
N GLU A 248 19.20 14.67 25.67
CA GLU A 248 20.11 15.67 25.08
C GLU A 248 21.58 15.19 25.06
N GLY A 249 21.96 14.30 25.94
CA GLY A 249 23.29 13.67 25.98
C GLY A 249 23.58 12.70 24.82
N PHE A 250 22.56 12.22 24.11
CA PHE A 250 22.74 11.25 23.00
C PHE A 250 21.85 11.51 21.78
N TYR A 251 21.00 12.53 21.80
CA TYR A 251 20.10 12.89 20.72
C TYR A 251 20.21 14.36 20.37
N ALA A 252 20.50 14.66 19.10
CA ALA A 252 20.55 16.00 18.57
C ALA A 252 19.67 16.13 17.33
N TYR A 253 18.88 17.20 17.21
CA TYR A 253 18.03 17.41 16.06
C TYR A 253 18.21 18.80 15.44
N ARG A 254 18.02 18.87 14.12
CA ARG A 254 18.12 20.10 13.32
C ARG A 254 17.04 20.10 12.23
N ALA A 255 16.63 21.31 11.82
CA ALA A 255 15.65 21.45 10.74
C ALA A 255 16.19 20.89 9.41
N PHE A 256 17.46 21.18 9.08
CA PHE A 256 18.06 20.80 7.80
C PHE A 256 19.57 20.69 7.90
N PHE A 257 20.14 19.81 7.09
CA PHE A 257 21.59 19.63 6.93
C PHE A 257 22.04 20.20 5.58
N HIS A 258 22.80 21.28 5.61
CA HIS A 258 23.36 21.88 4.38
C HIS A 258 24.48 21.01 3.79
N ASP A 259 25.29 20.39 4.65
CA ASP A 259 26.42 19.52 4.30
C ASP A 259 26.15 18.09 4.75
N ILE A 260 25.05 17.49 4.24
CA ILE A 260 24.59 16.17 4.66
C ILE A 260 25.65 15.08 4.47
N GLU A 261 26.56 15.26 3.52
CA GLU A 261 27.68 14.35 3.27
C GLU A 261 28.58 14.13 4.50
N ARG A 262 28.73 15.14 5.36
CA ARG A 262 29.48 15.01 6.62
C ARG A 262 28.74 14.15 7.62
N TYR A 263 27.41 14.29 7.69
CA TYR A 263 26.58 13.47 8.57
C TYR A 263 26.52 12.01 8.11
N TYR A 264 26.49 11.78 6.81
CA TYR A 264 26.66 10.43 6.26
C TYR A 264 28.04 9.85 6.62
N ALA A 265 29.12 10.60 6.48
CA ALA A 265 30.47 10.14 6.82
C ALA A 265 30.58 9.67 8.27
N LEU A 266 29.96 10.40 9.21
CA LEU A 266 29.95 10.07 10.64
C LEU A 266 29.04 8.90 10.99
N SER A 267 27.96 8.66 10.25
CA SER A 267 26.97 7.65 10.63
C SER A 267 27.48 6.21 10.47
N ASP A 268 27.02 5.34 11.35
CA ASP A 268 27.21 3.90 11.29
C ASP A 268 26.00 3.22 10.63
N ILE A 269 24.81 3.83 10.71
CA ILE A 269 23.59 3.45 10.03
C ILE A 269 22.75 4.68 9.69
N VAL A 270 21.98 4.61 8.62
CA VAL A 270 21.08 5.68 8.17
C VAL A 270 19.64 5.21 8.20
N VAL A 271 18.75 6.00 8.80
CA VAL A 271 17.29 5.81 8.75
C VAL A 271 16.71 6.89 7.83
N ALA A 272 16.08 6.48 6.73
CA ALA A 272 15.60 7.46 5.74
C ALA A 272 14.36 6.99 4.98
N ARG A 273 13.73 7.92 4.22
CA ARG A 273 12.71 7.62 3.21
C ARG A 273 13.30 6.91 1.99
N GLY A 274 12.47 6.14 1.26
CA GLY A 274 12.83 5.45 0.00
C GLY A 274 12.95 6.36 -1.23
N GLY A 275 13.38 7.62 -1.06
CA GLY A 275 13.62 8.53 -2.16
C GLY A 275 14.87 8.16 -2.95
N ALA A 276 14.79 8.13 -4.29
CA ALA A 276 15.90 7.71 -5.14
C ALA A 276 17.21 8.49 -4.87
N GLY A 277 17.12 9.80 -4.61
CA GLY A 277 18.30 10.61 -4.26
C GLY A 277 18.97 10.14 -2.98
N SER A 278 18.20 10.01 -1.89
CA SER A 278 18.72 9.59 -0.59
C SER A 278 19.33 8.19 -0.64
N LEU A 279 18.67 7.24 -1.31
CA LEU A 279 19.21 5.87 -1.45
C LEU A 279 20.55 5.84 -2.18
N ASN A 280 20.67 6.62 -3.27
CA ASN A 280 21.92 6.68 -4.01
C ASN A 280 23.03 7.46 -3.26
N GLU A 281 22.67 8.47 -2.44
CA GLU A 281 23.64 9.16 -1.55
C GLU A 281 24.14 8.22 -0.44
N ILE A 282 23.22 7.45 0.20
CA ILE A 282 23.55 6.42 1.19
C ILE A 282 24.49 5.37 0.58
N SER A 283 24.18 4.92 -0.64
CA SER A 283 25.00 3.96 -1.38
C SER A 283 26.39 4.50 -1.71
N ALA A 284 26.48 5.75 -2.17
CA ALA A 284 27.77 6.39 -2.47
C ALA A 284 28.70 6.44 -1.24
N MET A 285 28.11 6.61 -0.07
CA MET A 285 28.83 6.61 1.21
C MET A 285 29.04 5.20 1.79
N GLY A 286 28.48 4.16 1.15
CA GLY A 286 28.59 2.78 1.60
C GLY A 286 27.97 2.55 2.98
N LYS A 287 26.86 3.21 3.28
CA LYS A 287 26.22 3.11 4.61
C LYS A 287 25.14 2.05 4.60
N PRO A 288 25.05 1.22 5.67
CA PRO A 288 23.87 0.39 5.90
C PRO A 288 22.66 1.29 6.16
N ALA A 289 21.46 0.84 5.78
CA ALA A 289 20.28 1.64 5.93
C ALA A 289 19.07 0.87 6.48
N LEU A 290 18.26 1.56 7.29
CA LEU A 290 16.89 1.20 7.61
C LEU A 290 15.97 2.14 6.84
N ILE A 291 15.32 1.64 5.80
CA ILE A 291 14.49 2.47 4.93
C ILE A 291 13.03 2.38 5.35
N ILE A 292 12.42 3.53 5.54
CA ILE A 292 11.01 3.70 5.87
C ILE A 292 10.32 4.36 4.69
N PRO A 293 9.92 3.59 3.66
CA PRO A 293 9.32 4.19 2.48
C PRO A 293 7.97 4.82 2.81
N LYS A 294 7.67 5.95 2.19
CA LYS A 294 6.32 6.54 2.26
C LYS A 294 5.35 5.57 1.61
N SER A 295 4.42 5.07 2.39
CA SER A 295 3.32 4.26 1.92
C SER A 295 2.26 5.12 1.22
N ASN A 296 1.40 4.49 0.39
CA ASN A 296 0.27 5.17 -0.25
C ASN A 296 0.62 6.36 -1.17
N LEU A 297 1.81 6.33 -1.80
CA LEU A 297 2.13 7.23 -2.90
C LEU A 297 1.65 6.66 -4.25
N PRO A 298 1.17 7.49 -5.18
CA PRO A 298 0.83 7.03 -6.52
C PRO A 298 2.01 6.31 -7.18
N GLY A 299 1.84 5.00 -7.46
CA GLY A 299 2.85 4.17 -8.13
C GLY A 299 3.91 3.59 -7.22
N ASP A 300 3.76 3.65 -5.90
CA ASP A 300 4.63 3.00 -4.90
C ASP A 300 6.14 3.24 -5.08
N HIS A 301 6.52 4.38 -5.68
CA HIS A 301 7.90 4.67 -6.08
C HIS A 301 8.91 4.47 -4.94
N GLN A 302 8.60 4.96 -3.73
CA GLN A 302 9.54 4.85 -2.60
C GLN A 302 9.65 3.41 -2.09
N VAL A 303 8.55 2.66 -2.10
CA VAL A 303 8.54 1.25 -1.72
C VAL A 303 9.41 0.45 -2.67
N MET A 304 9.24 0.64 -3.97
CA MET A 304 10.00 -0.09 -4.98
C MET A 304 11.48 0.29 -5.00
N ASN A 305 11.81 1.57 -4.80
CA ASN A 305 13.20 2.00 -4.64
C ASN A 305 13.85 1.34 -3.40
N ALA A 306 13.13 1.30 -2.27
CA ALA A 306 13.61 0.67 -1.03
C ALA A 306 13.83 -0.84 -1.23
N ARG A 307 12.88 -1.53 -1.88
CA ARG A 307 13.00 -2.96 -2.20
C ARG A 307 14.20 -3.27 -3.09
N SER A 308 14.53 -2.38 -4.04
CA SER A 308 15.72 -2.53 -4.87
C SER A 308 17.01 -2.54 -4.04
N MET A 309 17.12 -1.63 -3.07
CA MET A 309 18.27 -1.56 -2.18
C MET A 309 18.29 -2.71 -1.15
N GLU A 310 17.12 -3.12 -0.63
CA GLU A 310 16.99 -4.29 0.25
C GLU A 310 17.44 -5.57 -0.46
N ARG A 311 17.01 -5.77 -1.71
CA ARG A 311 17.40 -6.93 -2.53
C ARG A 311 18.90 -6.98 -2.80
N ALA A 312 19.52 -5.82 -2.97
CA ALA A 312 20.99 -5.73 -3.06
C ALA A 312 21.67 -6.01 -1.72
N GLY A 313 20.92 -6.16 -0.62
CA GLY A 313 21.43 -6.41 0.73
C GLY A 313 22.02 -5.17 1.42
N GLY A 314 21.76 -3.96 0.87
CA GLY A 314 22.26 -2.69 1.42
C GLY A 314 21.34 -2.03 2.43
N ALA A 315 20.09 -2.49 2.54
CA ALA A 315 19.09 -1.94 3.43
C ALA A 315 18.16 -3.00 4.01
N GLU A 316 17.53 -2.68 5.13
CA GLU A 316 16.29 -3.30 5.59
C GLU A 316 15.12 -2.31 5.50
N ILE A 317 13.90 -2.84 5.39
CA ILE A 317 12.70 -2.01 5.26
C ILE A 317 11.84 -2.12 6.51
N LEU A 318 11.33 -0.98 6.96
CA LEU A 318 10.25 -0.88 7.95
C LEU A 318 9.07 -0.15 7.30
N TYR A 319 7.94 -0.82 7.13
CA TYR A 319 6.76 -0.22 6.53
C TYR A 319 5.94 0.59 7.53
N GLU A 320 5.38 1.72 7.07
CA GLU A 320 4.37 2.46 7.83
C GLU A 320 3.10 1.63 7.95
N GLN A 321 2.49 1.66 9.13
CA GLN A 321 1.16 1.12 9.34
C GLN A 321 0.13 2.12 8.83
N ILE A 322 -0.83 1.64 8.03
CA ILE A 322 -1.92 2.45 7.51
C ILE A 322 -3.21 1.99 8.20
N THR A 323 -3.88 2.93 8.84
CA THR A 323 -5.22 2.73 9.40
C THR A 323 -6.21 3.67 8.74
N SER A 324 -7.43 3.19 8.51
CA SER A 324 -8.51 3.99 7.97
C SER A 324 -9.60 4.17 9.03
N ALA A 325 -9.80 5.40 9.51
CA ALA A 325 -10.84 5.72 10.48
C ALA A 325 -11.62 6.96 10.02
N ASN A 326 -12.95 6.93 10.16
CA ASN A 326 -13.82 8.07 9.81
C ASN A 326 -13.58 8.63 8.40
N GLY A 327 -13.27 7.76 7.42
CA GLY A 327 -13.00 8.14 6.03
C GLY A 327 -11.67 8.87 5.81
N ARG A 328 -10.74 8.82 6.77
CA ARG A 328 -9.39 9.39 6.67
C ARG A 328 -8.34 8.32 6.88
N LEU A 329 -7.24 8.44 6.15
CA LEU A 329 -6.05 7.62 6.36
C LEU A 329 -5.17 8.26 7.45
N SER A 330 -4.69 7.43 8.35
CA SER A 330 -3.62 7.75 9.28
C SER A 330 -2.44 6.83 9.02
N GLU A 331 -1.25 7.40 8.94
CA GLU A 331 0.00 6.67 8.78
C GLU A 331 0.80 6.81 10.07
N SER A 332 1.34 5.73 10.57
CA SER A 332 2.11 5.69 11.81
C SER A 332 3.21 4.65 11.76
N ILE A 333 4.18 4.80 12.65
CA ILE A 333 5.19 3.81 12.97
C ILE A 333 5.23 3.74 14.48
N ASP A 334 5.23 2.53 15.02
CA ASP A 334 5.41 2.29 16.44
C ASP A 334 6.87 2.55 16.85
N GLY A 335 7.08 3.40 17.86
CA GLY A 335 8.42 3.77 18.35
C GLY A 335 9.18 2.58 18.91
N ASN A 336 8.50 1.63 19.57
CA ASN A 336 9.11 0.42 20.08
C ASN A 336 9.61 -0.48 18.94
N ILE A 337 8.79 -0.66 17.88
CA ILE A 337 9.19 -1.45 16.71
C ILE A 337 10.39 -0.80 16.01
N LEU A 338 10.40 0.53 15.88
CA LEU A 338 11.53 1.26 15.31
C LEU A 338 12.80 1.07 16.16
N ALA A 339 12.70 1.23 17.48
CA ALA A 339 13.82 1.03 18.39
C ALA A 339 14.35 -0.39 18.36
N ALA A 340 13.46 -1.39 18.45
CA ALA A 340 13.84 -2.81 18.43
C ALA A 340 14.55 -3.18 17.11
N LYS A 341 14.04 -2.69 15.97
CA LYS A 341 14.65 -2.94 14.66
C LYS A 341 16.02 -2.28 14.55
N LEU A 342 16.14 -1.04 15.01
CA LEU A 342 17.40 -0.31 15.00
C LEU A 342 18.46 -1.00 15.90
N LEU A 343 18.09 -1.36 17.11
CA LEU A 343 18.98 -2.07 18.04
C LEU A 343 19.42 -3.43 17.50
N SER A 344 18.53 -4.19 16.88
CA SER A 344 18.86 -5.48 16.27
C SER A 344 19.93 -5.35 15.18
N LEU A 345 19.91 -4.26 14.40
CA LEU A 345 20.92 -3.96 13.40
C LEU A 345 22.24 -3.50 14.04
N LEU A 346 22.17 -2.57 15.00
CA LEU A 346 23.35 -2.00 15.67
C LEU A 346 24.17 -3.03 16.46
N HIS A 347 23.53 -4.05 17.03
CA HIS A 347 24.19 -5.12 17.76
C HIS A 347 24.84 -6.17 16.84
N ASN A 348 24.54 -6.16 15.53
CA ASN A 348 25.12 -7.09 14.58
C ASN A 348 26.15 -6.38 13.66
N GLU A 349 27.37 -6.27 14.14
CA GLU A 349 28.44 -5.54 13.46
C GLU A 349 28.82 -6.15 12.11
N LEU A 350 28.82 -7.48 12.01
CA LEU A 350 29.09 -8.19 10.75
C LEU A 350 28.00 -7.87 9.71
N LEU A 351 26.73 -7.88 10.13
CA LEU A 351 25.62 -7.53 9.25
C LEU A 351 25.73 -6.08 8.76
N LEU A 352 26.03 -5.11 9.65
CA LEU A 352 26.21 -3.72 9.27
C LEU A 352 27.34 -3.54 8.26
N GLN A 353 28.48 -4.21 8.46
CA GLN A 353 29.60 -4.16 7.52
C GLN A 353 29.21 -4.74 6.16
N GLN A 354 28.54 -5.88 6.14
CA GLN A 354 28.06 -6.51 4.89
C GLN A 354 27.02 -5.63 4.19
N MET A 355 26.06 -5.06 4.93
CA MET A 355 25.09 -4.12 4.38
C MET A 355 25.77 -2.89 3.79
N GLY A 356 26.80 -2.35 4.44
CA GLY A 356 27.56 -1.21 3.91
C GLY A 356 28.29 -1.54 2.61
N GLN A 357 28.89 -2.71 2.49
CA GLN A 357 29.52 -3.19 1.27
C GLN A 357 28.50 -3.38 0.14
N ASN A 358 27.39 -4.03 0.45
CA ASN A 358 26.29 -4.27 -0.48
C ASN A 358 25.65 -2.94 -0.94
N SER A 359 25.53 -1.97 -0.03
CA SER A 359 25.06 -0.62 -0.33
C SER A 359 25.97 0.05 -1.37
N ARG A 360 27.29 -0.05 -1.25
CA ARG A 360 28.22 0.46 -2.25
C ARG A 360 28.05 -0.15 -3.63
N SER A 361 27.84 -1.46 -3.68
CA SER A 361 27.65 -2.18 -4.96
C SER A 361 26.33 -1.86 -5.66
N PHE A 362 25.35 -1.31 -4.94
CA PHE A 362 24.08 -0.88 -5.49
C PHE A 362 24.21 0.34 -6.41
N LEU A 363 25.19 1.21 -6.19
CA LEU A 363 25.42 2.42 -6.97
C LEU A 363 26.28 2.13 -8.21
N ASN A 364 25.88 2.68 -9.36
CA ASN A 364 26.78 2.83 -10.49
C ASN A 364 27.63 4.09 -10.30
N HIS A 365 28.87 3.93 -9.89
CA HIS A 365 29.79 5.03 -9.60
C HIS A 365 30.12 5.89 -10.83
N ASP A 366 30.00 5.34 -12.04
CA ASP A 366 30.32 6.01 -13.31
C ASP A 366 29.11 6.66 -13.98
N ALA A 367 28.00 6.79 -13.26
CA ALA A 367 26.73 7.29 -13.82
C ALA A 367 26.89 8.60 -14.60
N LEU A 368 27.57 9.61 -14.04
CA LEU A 368 27.79 10.89 -14.70
C LEU A 368 28.64 10.77 -15.96
N ALA A 369 29.73 10.02 -15.90
CA ALA A 369 30.62 9.80 -17.05
C ALA A 369 29.91 9.01 -18.16
N HIS A 370 29.07 8.03 -17.79
CA HIS A 370 28.27 7.28 -18.75
C HIS A 370 27.19 8.17 -19.40
N ILE A 371 26.49 8.97 -18.63
CA ILE A 371 25.50 9.95 -19.12
C ILE A 371 26.16 10.94 -20.07
N GLU A 372 27.33 11.49 -19.71
CA GLU A 372 28.10 12.42 -20.56
C GLU A 372 28.47 11.80 -21.91
N ARG A 373 29.02 10.58 -21.92
CA ARG A 373 29.38 9.85 -23.17
C ARG A 373 28.15 9.64 -24.06
N LEU A 374 27.02 9.21 -23.52
CA LEU A 374 25.78 9.02 -24.28
C LEU A 374 25.23 10.34 -24.87
N ILE A 375 25.30 11.42 -24.11
CA ILE A 375 24.83 12.75 -24.54
C ILE A 375 25.71 13.29 -25.63
N ARG A 376 27.06 13.14 -25.53
CA ARG A 376 28.01 13.61 -26.53
C ARG A 376 28.00 12.77 -27.81
N GLY A 377 27.49 11.54 -27.79
CA GLY A 377 27.26 10.72 -28.98
C GLY A 377 28.49 9.94 -29.42
N ASN A 378 29.38 9.50 -28.52
CA ASN A 378 30.46 8.56 -28.86
C ASN A 378 29.86 7.23 -29.34
N LYS A 379 30.30 6.77 -30.52
CA LYS A 379 29.73 5.62 -31.24
C LYS A 379 29.95 4.26 -30.56
N ASP A 380 30.84 4.16 -29.58
CA ASP A 380 31.32 2.91 -29.01
C ASP A 380 30.42 2.32 -27.90
N ASP A 381 29.37 3.03 -27.46
CA ASP A 381 28.49 2.61 -26.34
C ASP A 381 27.22 1.84 -26.77
N ALA A 382 27.12 1.43 -28.04
CA ALA A 382 25.96 0.68 -28.54
C ALA A 382 25.91 -0.80 -28.09
N SER A 383 26.98 -1.32 -27.48
CA SER A 383 27.15 -2.76 -27.20
C SER A 383 26.95 -3.23 -25.76
N ALA A 384 26.84 -2.34 -24.79
CA ALA A 384 26.58 -2.75 -23.42
C ALA A 384 25.07 -2.79 -23.15
N ARG A 385 24.35 -3.79 -23.66
CA ARG A 385 23.08 -4.24 -23.12
C ARG A 385 23.39 -5.16 -21.93
N PRO A 386 23.10 -4.80 -20.69
CA PRO A 386 22.97 -5.81 -19.66
C PRO A 386 21.78 -6.67 -20.07
N GLU A 387 22.02 -7.91 -20.48
CA GLU A 387 20.97 -8.91 -20.62
C GLU A 387 20.43 -9.23 -19.21
N MET A 388 19.42 -8.50 -18.80
CA MET A 388 18.61 -8.92 -17.67
C MET A 388 17.66 -10.00 -18.15
N SER A 389 17.80 -11.21 -17.62
CA SER A 389 16.81 -12.26 -17.85
C SER A 389 15.43 -11.77 -17.41
N ALA A 390 14.40 -12.03 -18.20
CA ALA A 390 13.01 -11.66 -17.90
C ALA A 390 12.55 -12.18 -16.51
N SER A 391 13.13 -13.29 -16.05
CA SER A 391 12.88 -13.87 -14.72
C SER A 391 13.24 -12.95 -13.54
N VAL A 392 14.22 -12.04 -13.70
CA VAL A 392 14.61 -11.11 -12.62
C VAL A 392 13.62 -9.95 -12.49
N ALA A 393 12.93 -9.57 -13.56
CA ALA A 393 11.96 -8.48 -13.53
C ALA A 393 10.60 -8.91 -12.92
N GLU A 394 10.17 -10.16 -13.12
CA GLU A 394 8.89 -10.69 -12.61
C GLU A 394 8.90 -10.88 -11.09
N ASP A 395 10.02 -11.26 -10.50
CA ASP A 395 10.15 -11.52 -9.05
C ASP A 395 10.27 -10.22 -8.22
N TYR A 396 10.38 -9.07 -8.88
CA TYR A 396 10.68 -7.80 -8.25
C TYR A 396 9.44 -6.94 -7.99
N SER A 397 8.47 -6.94 -8.89
CA SER A 397 7.29 -6.07 -8.78
C SER A 397 6.19 -6.75 -7.96
N LEU A 398 5.68 -6.03 -6.94
CA LEU A 398 4.43 -6.43 -6.30
C LEU A 398 3.29 -6.33 -7.31
N PRO A 399 2.40 -7.34 -7.37
CA PRO A 399 1.30 -7.34 -8.33
C PRO A 399 0.38 -6.14 -8.10
N ALA A 400 -0.21 -5.61 -9.17
CA ALA A 400 -1.27 -4.62 -9.05
C ALA A 400 -2.46 -5.21 -8.26
N ASN A 401 -3.25 -4.36 -7.59
CA ASN A 401 -4.32 -4.83 -6.69
C ASN A 401 -5.30 -5.80 -7.36
N LYS A 402 -5.62 -5.62 -8.64
CA LYS A 402 -6.51 -6.50 -9.39
C LYS A 402 -5.87 -7.86 -9.69
N ASP A 403 -4.59 -7.87 -10.06
CA ASP A 403 -3.83 -9.08 -10.34
C ASP A 403 -3.58 -9.87 -9.06
N LEU A 404 -3.28 -9.15 -7.96
CA LEU A 404 -3.18 -9.73 -6.63
C LEU A 404 -4.49 -10.40 -6.20
N LEU A 405 -5.63 -9.71 -6.38
CA LEU A 405 -6.94 -10.28 -6.09
C LEU A 405 -7.15 -11.59 -6.84
N ALA A 406 -6.90 -11.60 -8.15
CA ALA A 406 -7.08 -12.80 -8.99
C ALA A 406 -6.18 -13.97 -8.54
N GLN A 407 -4.93 -13.70 -8.18
CA GLN A 407 -4.01 -14.73 -7.68
C GLN A 407 -4.48 -15.31 -6.34
N LEU A 408 -4.90 -14.45 -5.41
CA LEU A 408 -5.39 -14.85 -4.10
C LEU A 408 -6.72 -15.62 -4.20
N GLU A 409 -7.67 -15.15 -5.03
CA GLU A 409 -8.96 -15.84 -5.27
C GLU A 409 -8.71 -17.24 -5.83
N LYS A 410 -7.86 -17.38 -6.85
CA LYS A 410 -7.49 -18.68 -7.43
C LYS A 410 -6.88 -19.64 -6.41
N SER A 411 -5.99 -19.14 -5.56
CA SER A 411 -5.38 -19.94 -4.48
C SER A 411 -6.41 -20.33 -3.42
N TYR A 412 -7.29 -19.40 -3.03
CA TYR A 412 -8.35 -19.64 -2.06
C TYR A 412 -9.35 -20.70 -2.56
N GLU A 413 -9.79 -20.63 -3.81
CA GLU A 413 -10.68 -21.62 -4.41
C GLU A 413 -10.07 -23.02 -4.43
N LYS A 414 -8.77 -23.12 -4.72
CA LYS A 414 -8.04 -24.38 -4.75
C LYS A 414 -7.85 -25.01 -3.36
N HIS A 415 -7.60 -24.21 -2.34
CA HIS A 415 -7.15 -24.69 -1.02
C HIS A 415 -8.20 -24.53 0.09
N ARG A 416 -9.20 -23.65 -0.08
CA ARG A 416 -10.30 -23.35 0.86
C ARG A 416 -9.91 -23.40 2.34
N LEU A 417 -10.15 -24.54 3.02
CA LEU A 417 -9.88 -24.69 4.47
C LEU A 417 -8.40 -24.59 4.85
N ALA A 418 -7.51 -25.03 3.96
CA ALA A 418 -6.06 -24.98 4.15
C ALA A 418 -5.41 -23.72 3.58
N TYR A 419 -6.23 -22.78 3.08
CA TYR A 419 -5.73 -21.56 2.48
C TYR A 419 -4.96 -20.71 3.48
N ARG A 420 -3.77 -20.23 3.05
CA ARG A 420 -2.92 -19.28 3.73
C ARG A 420 -2.39 -18.28 2.71
N PRO A 421 -2.45 -16.98 2.97
CA PRO A 421 -1.94 -15.95 2.03
C PRO A 421 -0.44 -16.07 1.78
N GLU A 422 0.34 -16.61 2.73
CA GLU A 422 1.77 -16.85 2.61
C GLU A 422 2.13 -17.84 1.48
N SER A 423 1.18 -18.69 1.07
CA SER A 423 1.36 -19.56 -0.10
C SER A 423 1.43 -18.81 -1.44
N VAL A 424 0.91 -17.59 -1.48
CA VAL A 424 0.95 -16.67 -2.65
C VAL A 424 1.99 -15.59 -2.44
N ILE A 425 2.17 -15.12 -1.19
CA ILE A 425 3.05 -14.04 -0.79
C ILE A 425 3.99 -14.57 0.29
N PRO A 426 5.10 -15.20 -0.09
CA PRO A 426 5.96 -15.91 0.87
C PRO A 426 6.77 -14.99 1.79
N ARG A 427 6.96 -13.72 1.42
CA ARG A 427 7.73 -12.76 2.24
C ARG A 427 6.81 -12.05 3.23
N PRO A 428 7.02 -12.17 4.56
CA PRO A 428 6.16 -11.56 5.58
C PRO A 428 6.04 -10.02 5.43
N GLN A 429 7.13 -9.37 5.07
CA GLN A 429 7.16 -7.91 4.85
C GLN A 429 6.28 -7.48 3.68
N ASP A 430 6.27 -8.26 2.58
CA ASP A 430 5.40 -7.99 1.44
C ASP A 430 3.93 -8.18 1.81
N LEU A 431 3.64 -9.23 2.59
CA LEU A 431 2.28 -9.47 3.10
C LEU A 431 1.80 -8.30 3.97
N GLU A 432 2.63 -7.82 4.89
CA GLU A 432 2.35 -6.65 5.73
C GLU A 432 2.06 -5.39 4.89
N TYR A 433 2.94 -5.11 3.93
CA TYR A 433 2.75 -3.99 3.02
C TYR A 433 1.45 -4.10 2.21
N LEU A 434 1.12 -5.29 1.68
CA LEU A 434 -0.08 -5.51 0.88
C LEU A 434 -1.36 -5.38 1.71
N LYS A 435 -1.35 -5.79 2.98
CA LYS A 435 -2.44 -5.54 3.94
C LYS A 435 -2.66 -4.03 4.14
N ASN A 436 -1.59 -3.26 4.34
CA ASN A 436 -1.67 -1.80 4.47
C ASN A 436 -2.15 -1.14 3.18
N ARG A 437 -1.69 -1.60 2.02
CA ARG A 437 -2.16 -1.13 0.71
C ARG A 437 -3.65 -1.42 0.49
N ALA A 438 -4.14 -2.58 0.91
CA ALA A 438 -5.56 -2.92 0.86
C ALA A 438 -6.40 -2.03 1.78
N SER A 439 -5.92 -1.75 3.01
CA SER A 439 -6.55 -0.83 3.95
C SER A 439 -6.68 0.59 3.37
N ALA A 440 -5.68 1.09 2.65
CA ALA A 440 -5.74 2.40 2.01
C ALA A 440 -6.89 2.54 1.00
N LEU A 441 -7.33 1.44 0.38
CA LEU A 441 -8.46 1.45 -0.56
C LEU A 441 -9.82 1.66 0.14
N LEU A 442 -9.94 1.37 1.43
CA LEU A 442 -11.22 1.46 2.16
C LEU A 442 -11.79 2.89 2.22
N VAL A 443 -10.96 3.91 2.06
CA VAL A 443 -11.36 5.33 2.05
C VAL A 443 -11.44 5.94 0.65
N ASP A 444 -11.19 5.15 -0.41
CA ASP A 444 -11.26 5.65 -1.78
C ASP A 444 -12.67 6.18 -2.11
N PRO A 445 -12.79 7.30 -2.83
CA PRO A 445 -14.08 7.81 -3.28
C PRO A 445 -14.87 6.82 -4.15
N SER A 446 -14.17 5.95 -4.89
CA SER A 446 -14.77 4.91 -5.71
C SER A 446 -15.21 3.72 -4.87
N TRP A 447 -16.49 3.33 -4.96
CA TRP A 447 -16.96 2.12 -4.29
C TRP A 447 -16.28 0.85 -4.81
N GLN A 448 -15.87 0.82 -6.08
CA GLN A 448 -15.16 -0.31 -6.69
C GLN A 448 -13.80 -0.53 -6.01
N GLU A 449 -13.06 0.54 -5.76
CA GLU A 449 -11.77 0.47 -5.06
C GLU A 449 -11.96 0.08 -3.58
N ARG A 450 -12.99 0.65 -2.90
CA ARG A 450 -13.32 0.20 -1.54
C ARG A 450 -13.66 -1.29 -1.49
N ASN A 451 -14.45 -1.76 -2.45
CA ASN A 451 -14.83 -3.17 -2.57
C ASN A 451 -13.60 -4.07 -2.85
N LEU A 452 -12.68 -3.61 -3.68
CA LEU A 452 -11.41 -4.29 -3.93
C LEU A 452 -10.58 -4.41 -2.63
N GLY A 453 -10.47 -3.31 -1.88
CA GLY A 453 -9.81 -3.30 -0.56
C GLY A 453 -10.40 -4.31 0.42
N VAL A 454 -11.73 -4.34 0.54
CA VAL A 454 -12.45 -5.31 1.40
C VAL A 454 -12.14 -6.76 1.03
N LYS A 455 -12.22 -7.09 -0.27
CA LYS A 455 -11.91 -8.45 -0.75
C LYS A 455 -10.47 -8.85 -0.48
N LEU A 456 -9.52 -7.93 -0.72
CA LEU A 456 -8.10 -8.16 -0.45
C LEU A 456 -7.85 -8.38 1.04
N ILE A 457 -8.42 -7.57 1.94
CA ILE A 457 -8.29 -7.72 3.39
C ILE A 457 -8.76 -9.11 3.84
N GLY A 458 -9.92 -9.57 3.34
CA GLY A 458 -10.43 -10.91 3.64
C GLY A 458 -9.50 -12.03 3.18
N LEU A 459 -8.97 -11.93 1.95
CA LEU A 459 -8.08 -12.94 1.37
C LEU A 459 -6.66 -12.89 1.95
N LEU A 460 -6.17 -11.70 2.33
CA LEU A 460 -4.91 -11.55 3.06
C LEU A 460 -5.02 -11.94 4.54
N GLN A 461 -6.22 -12.33 5.00
CA GLN A 461 -6.51 -12.69 6.40
C GLN A 461 -6.00 -11.63 7.40
N ALA A 462 -6.17 -10.36 7.05
CA ALA A 462 -5.68 -9.22 7.82
C ALA A 462 -6.60 -8.93 9.02
N LYS A 463 -6.48 -9.73 10.08
CA LYS A 463 -7.32 -9.63 11.28
C LYS A 463 -7.17 -8.28 12.00
N GLU A 464 -6.01 -7.68 11.95
CA GLU A 464 -5.72 -6.36 12.49
C GLU A 464 -6.52 -5.22 11.80
N LYS A 465 -7.12 -5.49 10.62
CA LYS A 465 -7.94 -4.55 9.85
C LYS A 465 -9.46 -4.72 10.05
N ILE A 466 -9.88 -5.62 10.93
CA ILE A 466 -11.31 -5.83 11.27
C ILE A 466 -11.99 -4.53 11.76
N PRO A 467 -11.39 -3.72 12.66
CA PRO A 467 -12.02 -2.47 13.10
C PRO A 467 -12.33 -1.50 11.94
N GLU A 468 -11.48 -1.47 10.94
CA GLU A 468 -11.65 -0.65 9.73
C GLU A 468 -12.81 -1.17 8.88
N LEU A 469 -12.92 -2.49 8.71
CA LEU A 469 -14.04 -3.13 8.02
C LEU A 469 -15.37 -2.86 8.72
N LEU A 470 -15.42 -2.95 10.05
CA LEU A 470 -16.62 -2.68 10.84
C LEU A 470 -17.02 -1.20 10.75
N THR A 471 -16.06 -0.28 10.75
CA THR A 471 -16.31 1.16 10.51
C THR A 471 -16.93 1.37 9.14
N LEU A 472 -16.40 0.73 8.10
CA LEU A 472 -16.92 0.83 6.73
C LEU A 472 -18.31 0.15 6.61
N PHE A 473 -18.57 -0.92 7.34
CA PHE A 473 -19.88 -1.59 7.38
C PHE A 473 -21.01 -0.67 7.89
N CYS A 474 -20.68 0.22 8.83
CA CYS A 474 -21.62 1.21 9.35
C CYS A 474 -21.76 2.46 8.47
N ASP A 475 -20.93 2.62 7.44
CA ASP A 475 -20.97 3.78 6.53
C ASP A 475 -22.23 3.73 5.65
N ARG A 476 -23.11 4.70 5.86
CA ARG A 476 -24.38 4.89 5.13
C ARG A 476 -24.35 6.13 4.21
N ARG A 477 -23.18 6.69 3.95
CA ARG A 477 -23.06 7.88 3.08
C ARG A 477 -23.60 7.59 1.70
N PRO A 478 -24.50 8.43 1.16
CA PRO A 478 -25.08 8.24 -0.16
C PRO A 478 -24.00 8.42 -1.25
N ALA A 479 -24.17 7.74 -2.37
CA ALA A 479 -23.34 7.97 -3.55
C ALA A 479 -23.42 9.43 -4.00
N ALA A 480 -22.34 9.99 -4.57
CA ALA A 480 -22.28 11.37 -5.06
C ALA A 480 -23.46 11.67 -6.00
N LEU A 481 -24.01 12.88 -5.92
CA LEU A 481 -25.25 13.32 -6.62
C LEU A 481 -25.22 12.99 -8.13
N ILE A 482 -24.08 13.20 -8.78
CA ILE A 482 -23.87 12.89 -10.19
C ILE A 482 -24.04 11.39 -10.49
N LYS A 483 -23.56 10.52 -9.61
CA LYS A 483 -23.70 9.07 -9.76
C LYS A 483 -25.15 8.60 -9.52
N ARG A 484 -25.92 9.31 -8.69
CA ARG A 484 -27.35 9.05 -8.48
C ARG A 484 -28.16 9.34 -9.75
N ILE A 485 -27.84 10.44 -10.45
CA ILE A 485 -28.53 10.85 -11.71
C ILE A 485 -28.30 9.82 -12.81
N PHE A 486 -27.15 9.14 -12.84
CA PHE A 486 -26.80 8.12 -13.83
C PHE A 486 -27.03 6.67 -13.35
N GLY A 487 -27.90 6.45 -12.35
CA GLY A 487 -28.33 5.10 -11.92
C GLY A 487 -27.30 4.35 -11.05
N GLY A 488 -26.34 5.05 -10.46
CA GLY A 488 -25.41 4.48 -9.49
C GLY A 488 -26.01 4.44 -8.09
N ASP A 489 -26.82 3.45 -7.79
CA ASP A 489 -27.72 3.42 -6.65
C ASP A 489 -27.18 2.83 -5.35
N PHE A 490 -28.03 2.89 -4.31
CA PHE A 490 -27.87 2.31 -2.97
C PHE A 490 -27.42 0.83 -2.96
N GLU A 491 -27.79 0.08 -3.97
CA GLU A 491 -27.38 -1.32 -4.17
C GLU A 491 -25.86 -1.49 -4.21
N GLN A 492 -25.14 -0.56 -4.86
CA GLN A 492 -23.68 -0.62 -4.98
C GLN A 492 -22.98 -0.55 -3.62
N VAL A 493 -23.49 0.20 -2.67
CA VAL A 493 -22.98 0.24 -1.30
C VAL A 493 -23.33 -1.06 -0.55
N GLY A 494 -24.45 -1.70 -0.89
CA GLY A 494 -24.82 -3.02 -0.41
C GLY A 494 -23.77 -4.10 -0.77
N PHE A 495 -23.23 -4.08 -1.98
CA PHE A 495 -22.15 -5.01 -2.37
C PHE A 495 -20.92 -4.89 -1.47
N VAL A 496 -20.53 -3.68 -1.09
CA VAL A 496 -19.40 -3.48 -0.18
C VAL A 496 -19.69 -4.10 1.18
N ARG A 497 -20.88 -3.84 1.76
CA ARG A 497 -21.26 -4.40 3.06
C ARG A 497 -21.36 -5.92 3.05
N ARG A 498 -21.95 -6.51 1.98
CA ARG A 498 -21.95 -7.97 1.80
C ARG A 498 -20.53 -8.54 1.81
N ASN A 499 -19.63 -7.94 1.03
CA ASN A 499 -18.25 -8.41 0.95
C ASN A 499 -17.45 -8.18 2.26
N ILE A 500 -17.85 -7.24 3.11
CA ILE A 500 -17.28 -7.09 4.46
C ILE A 500 -17.62 -8.32 5.30
N VAL A 501 -18.88 -8.78 5.28
CA VAL A 501 -19.29 -9.99 5.99
C VAL A 501 -18.52 -11.21 5.46
N SER A 502 -18.42 -11.37 4.13
CA SER A 502 -17.62 -12.43 3.52
C SER A 502 -16.13 -12.34 3.91
N ALA A 503 -15.56 -11.13 4.01
CA ALA A 503 -14.17 -10.94 4.43
C ALA A 503 -13.94 -11.39 5.87
N ILE A 504 -14.86 -11.07 6.77
CA ILE A 504 -14.83 -11.51 8.18
C ILE A 504 -14.84 -13.04 8.28
N VAL A 505 -15.69 -13.70 7.50
CA VAL A 505 -15.73 -15.17 7.42
C VAL A 505 -14.39 -15.75 6.94
N ARG A 506 -13.74 -15.12 5.95
CA ARG A 506 -12.42 -15.56 5.44
C ARG A 506 -11.30 -15.35 6.44
N ILE A 507 -11.37 -14.29 7.25
CA ILE A 507 -10.41 -14.01 8.32
C ILE A 507 -10.58 -15.02 9.47
N LYS A 508 -11.79 -15.56 9.68
CA LYS A 508 -12.13 -16.58 10.70
C LYS A 508 -11.98 -16.08 12.16
N GLU A 509 -11.99 -14.79 12.37
CA GLU A 509 -11.99 -14.18 13.71
C GLU A 509 -13.43 -13.83 14.13
N LEU A 510 -13.71 -13.97 15.42
CA LEU A 510 -14.99 -13.62 16.03
C LEU A 510 -14.74 -12.75 17.26
N SER A 511 -15.52 -11.67 17.37
CA SER A 511 -15.50 -10.78 18.53
C SER A 511 -16.94 -10.26 18.80
N PRO A 512 -17.21 -9.69 19.99
CA PRO A 512 -18.51 -9.09 20.28
C PRO A 512 -18.93 -7.99 19.29
N GLU A 513 -17.96 -7.24 18.75
CA GLU A 513 -18.19 -6.20 17.73
C GLU A 513 -18.64 -6.82 16.40
N ILE A 514 -18.06 -7.96 16.02
CA ILE A 514 -18.48 -8.72 14.84
C ILE A 514 -19.89 -9.26 15.03
N GLU A 515 -20.22 -9.82 16.19
CA GLU A 515 -21.58 -10.30 16.47
C GLU A 515 -22.62 -9.17 16.40
N LYS A 516 -22.30 -7.98 16.92
CA LYS A 516 -23.12 -6.77 16.74
C LYS A 516 -23.29 -6.39 15.27
N ALA A 517 -22.22 -6.49 14.47
CA ALA A 517 -22.29 -6.22 13.03
C ALA A 517 -23.17 -7.25 12.30
N LEU A 518 -23.13 -8.53 12.68
CA LEU A 518 -24.04 -9.56 12.15
C LEU A 518 -25.50 -9.24 12.48
N LEU A 519 -25.80 -8.85 13.72
CA LEU A 519 -27.15 -8.44 14.14
C LEU A 519 -27.66 -7.23 13.32
N LEU A 520 -26.80 -6.25 13.04
CA LEU A 520 -27.11 -5.14 12.13
C LEU A 520 -27.28 -5.63 10.68
N GLY A 521 -26.50 -6.62 10.27
CA GLY A 521 -26.56 -7.23 8.95
C GLY A 521 -27.91 -7.90 8.66
N PHE A 522 -28.54 -8.53 9.64
CA PHE A 522 -29.87 -9.14 9.50
C PHE A 522 -30.98 -8.13 9.21
N THR A 523 -30.77 -6.85 9.50
CA THR A 523 -31.76 -5.79 9.24
C THR A 523 -31.32 -4.86 8.10
N ASP A 524 -30.28 -5.22 7.36
CA ASP A 524 -29.78 -4.38 6.26
C ASP A 524 -30.83 -4.25 5.15
N PRO A 525 -31.01 -3.07 4.57
CA PRO A 525 -31.96 -2.87 3.46
C PRO A 525 -31.61 -3.72 2.23
N TYR A 526 -30.34 -4.07 2.04
CA TYR A 526 -29.90 -4.88 0.91
C TYR A 526 -29.95 -6.37 1.25
N TYR A 527 -30.78 -7.13 0.51
CA TYR A 527 -31.07 -8.54 0.83
C TYR A 527 -29.82 -9.44 0.85
N GLU A 528 -28.83 -9.20 -0.04
CA GLU A 528 -27.60 -10.01 -0.05
C GLU A 528 -26.78 -9.84 1.23
N VAL A 529 -26.84 -8.69 1.90
CA VAL A 529 -26.19 -8.50 3.21
C VAL A 529 -26.89 -9.33 4.27
N ARG A 530 -28.25 -9.36 4.26
CA ARG A 530 -29.02 -10.18 5.21
C ARG A 530 -28.72 -11.67 5.02
N ALA A 531 -28.68 -12.13 3.77
CA ALA A 531 -28.35 -13.52 3.45
C ALA A 531 -26.92 -13.89 3.86
N GLU A 532 -25.94 -13.02 3.55
CA GLU A 532 -24.53 -13.27 3.90
C GLU A 532 -24.30 -13.23 5.41
N ALA A 533 -25.01 -12.38 6.14
CA ALA A 533 -24.98 -12.37 7.60
C ALA A 533 -25.52 -13.70 8.18
N ALA A 534 -26.57 -14.29 7.58
CA ALA A 534 -27.06 -15.60 7.98
C ALA A 534 -26.04 -16.72 7.70
N HIS A 535 -25.37 -16.68 6.54
CA HIS A 535 -24.28 -17.63 6.24
C HIS A 535 -23.09 -17.47 7.19
N ALA A 536 -22.74 -16.23 7.56
CA ALA A 536 -21.70 -15.97 8.55
C ALA A 536 -22.06 -16.51 9.93
N ALA A 537 -23.31 -16.33 10.37
CA ALA A 537 -23.78 -16.91 11.62
C ALA A 537 -23.69 -18.44 11.60
N ALA A 538 -24.08 -19.09 10.51
CA ALA A 538 -23.90 -20.54 10.32
C ALA A 538 -22.42 -20.95 10.40
N PHE A 539 -21.52 -20.18 9.78
CA PHE A 539 -20.08 -20.45 9.79
C PHE A 539 -19.47 -20.39 11.18
N PHE A 540 -19.83 -19.37 11.97
CA PHE A 540 -19.32 -19.25 13.34
C PHE A 540 -20.00 -20.24 14.30
N GLY A 541 -21.26 -20.57 14.06
CA GLY A 541 -21.96 -21.65 14.74
C GLY A 541 -21.94 -21.54 16.28
N GLU A 542 -21.44 -22.59 16.92
CA GLU A 542 -21.38 -22.69 18.39
C GLU A 542 -20.43 -21.69 19.05
N LYS A 543 -19.57 -21.02 18.30
CA LYS A 543 -18.64 -20.01 18.82
C LYS A 543 -19.30 -18.68 19.15
N LEU A 544 -20.54 -18.46 18.68
CA LEU A 544 -21.29 -17.22 18.92
C LEU A 544 -21.63 -17.07 20.39
N SER A 545 -21.32 -15.92 20.98
CA SER A 545 -21.67 -15.57 22.36
C SER A 545 -23.11 -15.01 22.48
N ALA A 546 -23.53 -14.17 21.53
CA ALA A 546 -24.89 -13.61 21.44
C ALA A 546 -25.87 -14.57 20.73
N LYS A 547 -25.75 -15.86 20.98
CA LYS A 547 -26.44 -16.94 20.27
C LYS A 547 -27.96 -16.76 20.26
N GLN A 548 -28.55 -16.42 21.37
CA GLN A 548 -30.02 -16.28 21.52
C GLN A 548 -30.56 -15.10 20.69
N ASP A 549 -29.88 -13.97 20.72
CA ASP A 549 -30.28 -12.81 19.92
C ASP A 549 -30.18 -13.08 18.42
N ILE A 550 -29.13 -13.81 18.01
CA ILE A 550 -28.93 -14.21 16.62
C ILE A 550 -29.98 -15.22 16.17
N ILE A 551 -30.33 -16.23 16.99
CA ILE A 551 -31.42 -17.16 16.73
C ILE A 551 -32.74 -16.40 16.56
N SER A 552 -33.05 -15.47 17.48
CA SER A 552 -34.24 -14.65 17.39
C SER A 552 -34.32 -13.79 16.13
N ALA A 553 -33.17 -13.27 15.67
CA ALA A 553 -33.08 -12.52 14.43
C ALA A 553 -33.30 -13.43 13.20
N LEU A 554 -32.65 -14.59 13.16
CA LEU A 554 -32.81 -15.56 12.08
C LEU A 554 -34.23 -16.11 11.97
N LEU A 555 -34.93 -16.32 13.09
CA LEU A 555 -36.34 -16.70 13.11
C LEU A 555 -37.22 -15.65 12.40
N ARG A 556 -36.96 -14.36 12.61
CA ARG A 556 -37.66 -13.30 11.87
C ARG A 556 -37.36 -13.35 10.36
N LEU A 557 -36.12 -13.68 9.97
CA LEU A 557 -35.69 -13.77 8.57
C LEU A 557 -36.32 -14.97 7.82
N LEU A 558 -36.89 -15.97 8.50
CA LEU A 558 -37.67 -17.03 7.83
C LEU A 558 -38.86 -16.50 7.02
N SER A 559 -39.40 -15.33 7.40
CA SER A 559 -40.48 -14.63 6.71
C SER A 559 -40.00 -13.48 5.84
N ASP A 560 -38.68 -13.40 5.50
CA ASP A 560 -38.15 -12.37 4.61
C ASP A 560 -38.78 -12.51 3.22
N SER A 561 -39.08 -11.36 2.60
CA SER A 561 -39.63 -11.31 1.22
C SER A 561 -38.70 -11.90 0.15
N ASN A 562 -37.41 -11.93 0.42
CA ASN A 562 -36.41 -12.48 -0.48
C ASN A 562 -36.11 -13.96 -0.12
N ILE A 563 -36.28 -14.85 -1.08
CA ILE A 563 -36.09 -16.30 -0.89
C ILE A 563 -34.66 -16.67 -0.50
N ASP A 564 -33.63 -15.95 -0.98
CA ASP A 564 -32.25 -16.23 -0.64
C ASP A 564 -31.95 -15.94 0.81
N VAL A 565 -32.60 -14.93 1.39
CA VAL A 565 -32.50 -14.58 2.82
C VAL A 565 -33.19 -15.64 3.69
N SER A 566 -34.43 -15.96 3.37
CA SER A 566 -35.22 -16.91 4.19
C SER A 566 -34.63 -18.32 4.13
N THR A 567 -34.09 -18.76 2.99
CA THR A 567 -33.40 -20.06 2.87
C THR A 567 -32.06 -20.06 3.62
N ALA A 568 -31.27 -18.98 3.56
CA ALA A 568 -30.03 -18.84 4.33
C ALA A 568 -30.32 -18.87 5.85
N ALA A 569 -31.40 -18.19 6.29
CA ALA A 569 -31.82 -18.21 7.69
C ALA A 569 -32.23 -19.62 8.16
N ALA A 570 -32.96 -20.36 7.34
CA ALA A 570 -33.36 -21.73 7.66
C ALA A 570 -32.16 -22.66 7.83
N GLU A 571 -31.18 -22.57 6.95
CA GLU A 571 -29.94 -23.33 7.07
C GLU A 571 -29.11 -22.90 8.29
N ALA A 572 -28.97 -21.58 8.53
CA ALA A 572 -28.23 -21.04 9.67
C ALA A 572 -28.80 -21.52 11.01
N LEU A 573 -30.13 -21.53 11.16
CA LEU A 573 -30.78 -22.07 12.34
C LEU A 573 -30.41 -23.53 12.57
N GLY A 574 -30.16 -24.32 11.54
CA GLY A 574 -29.66 -25.68 11.66
C GLY A 574 -28.27 -25.78 12.30
N TYR A 575 -27.44 -24.80 12.12
CA TYR A 575 -26.06 -24.76 12.67
C TYR A 575 -26.00 -24.23 14.11
N ILE A 576 -26.95 -23.39 14.53
CA ILE A 576 -26.89 -22.72 15.83
C ILE A 576 -28.07 -22.97 16.72
N GLY A 577 -29.26 -23.26 16.19
CA GLY A 577 -30.46 -23.48 16.95
C GLY A 577 -30.59 -24.90 17.52
N GLY A 578 -31.55 -25.13 18.34
CA GLY A 578 -31.86 -26.37 19.01
C GLY A 578 -33.34 -26.78 18.90
N GLU A 579 -33.67 -27.86 19.61
CA GLU A 579 -35.01 -28.48 19.60
C GLU A 579 -36.13 -27.53 20.06
N HIS A 580 -35.86 -26.69 21.06
CA HIS A 580 -36.87 -25.85 21.69
C HIS A 580 -37.00 -24.46 21.09
N ASP A 581 -35.94 -23.93 20.46
CA ASP A 581 -35.91 -22.55 19.97
C ASP A 581 -36.11 -22.44 18.44
N ALA A 582 -35.53 -23.32 17.65
CA ALA A 582 -35.53 -23.21 16.17
C ALA A 582 -36.29 -24.33 15.46
N LEU A 583 -36.29 -25.55 15.99
CA LEU A 583 -36.90 -26.70 15.33
C LEU A 583 -38.40 -26.55 15.07
N PRO A 584 -39.23 -26.02 16.01
CA PRO A 584 -40.68 -25.86 15.77
C PRO A 584 -40.96 -24.91 14.60
N ALA A 585 -40.19 -23.80 14.47
CA ALA A 585 -40.36 -22.87 13.38
C ALA A 585 -39.97 -23.47 12.03
N LEU A 586 -38.88 -24.28 11.98
CA LEU A 586 -38.46 -24.98 10.78
C LEU A 586 -39.52 -26.03 10.37
N LEU A 587 -40.02 -26.83 11.29
CA LEU A 587 -41.07 -27.82 11.03
C LEU A 587 -42.37 -27.17 10.53
N GLY A 588 -42.71 -25.97 11.00
CA GLY A 588 -43.89 -25.23 10.54
C GLY A 588 -43.86 -24.82 9.07
N LEU A 589 -42.70 -24.91 8.40
CA LEU A 589 -42.54 -24.55 6.99
C LEU A 589 -42.67 -25.74 6.02
N TRP A 590 -43.21 -26.88 6.49
CA TRP A 590 -43.38 -28.11 5.72
C TRP A 590 -44.22 -27.95 4.46
N ASP A 591 -45.23 -27.08 4.48
CA ASP A 591 -46.16 -26.84 3.36
C ASP A 591 -45.77 -25.63 2.48
N SER A 592 -44.57 -25.09 2.68
CA SER A 592 -44.09 -23.97 1.84
C SER A 592 -44.20 -24.31 0.36
N ARG A 593 -44.86 -23.45 -0.42
CA ARG A 593 -44.99 -23.62 -1.90
C ARG A 593 -43.62 -23.54 -2.61
N LEU A 594 -42.61 -22.93 -1.98
CA LEU A 594 -41.28 -22.78 -2.54
C LEU A 594 -40.42 -24.02 -2.20
N TRP A 595 -40.12 -24.83 -3.20
CA TRP A 595 -39.29 -26.05 -3.05
C TRP A 595 -37.92 -25.75 -2.42
N ARG A 596 -37.31 -24.59 -2.74
CA ARG A 596 -36.00 -24.18 -2.19
C ARG A 596 -36.11 -24.01 -0.66
N MET A 597 -37.20 -23.42 -0.16
CA MET A 597 -37.40 -23.28 1.29
C MET A 597 -37.49 -24.66 1.95
N ARG A 598 -38.33 -25.55 1.45
CA ARG A 598 -38.46 -26.92 2.03
C ARG A 598 -37.11 -27.66 2.03
N ALA A 599 -36.35 -27.57 0.95
CA ALA A 599 -35.03 -28.19 0.87
C ALA A 599 -34.04 -27.59 1.89
N SER A 600 -34.00 -26.24 2.05
CA SER A 600 -33.13 -25.57 3.02
C SER A 600 -33.54 -25.88 4.47
N VAL A 601 -34.84 -25.94 4.77
CA VAL A 601 -35.35 -26.37 6.07
C VAL A 601 -34.88 -27.80 6.38
N LEU A 602 -35.00 -28.72 5.45
CA LEU A 602 -34.54 -30.10 5.66
C LEU A 602 -33.02 -30.18 5.87
N ARG A 603 -32.23 -29.36 5.17
CA ARG A 603 -30.80 -29.24 5.44
C ARG A 603 -30.50 -28.68 6.84
N GLY A 604 -31.26 -27.66 7.27
CA GLY A 604 -31.16 -27.13 8.62
C GLY A 604 -31.48 -28.20 9.68
N ILE A 605 -32.59 -28.95 9.52
CA ILE A 605 -32.94 -30.06 10.42
C ILE A 605 -31.85 -31.15 10.42
N LEU A 606 -31.30 -31.51 9.27
CA LEU A 606 -30.18 -32.43 9.17
C LEU A 606 -29.00 -32.02 10.05
N HIS A 607 -28.57 -30.74 9.96
CA HIS A 607 -27.49 -30.22 10.79
C HIS A 607 -27.82 -30.27 12.28
N MET A 608 -29.04 -29.94 12.70
CA MET A 608 -29.45 -30.10 14.08
C MET A 608 -29.36 -31.56 14.56
N VAL A 609 -29.83 -32.51 13.75
CA VAL A 609 -29.75 -33.93 14.07
C VAL A 609 -28.29 -34.36 14.16
N GLU A 610 -27.45 -34.00 13.20
CA GLU A 610 -26.01 -34.36 13.17
C GLU A 610 -25.26 -33.81 14.40
N ARG A 611 -25.60 -32.59 14.85
CA ARG A 611 -25.03 -31.98 16.05
C ARG A 611 -25.59 -32.56 17.35
N GLY A 612 -26.64 -33.39 17.31
CA GLY A 612 -27.26 -33.97 18.48
C GLY A 612 -28.17 -33.01 19.28
N GLN A 613 -28.61 -31.94 18.63
CA GLN A 613 -29.46 -30.89 19.24
C GLN A 613 -30.96 -31.28 19.26
N VAL A 614 -31.31 -32.46 18.78
CA VAL A 614 -32.68 -32.98 18.79
C VAL A 614 -32.74 -34.24 19.64
N GLN A 615 -33.53 -34.20 20.70
CA GLN A 615 -33.73 -35.30 21.64
C GLN A 615 -34.85 -36.25 21.17
N ASP A 616 -35.99 -35.67 20.75
CA ASP A 616 -37.14 -36.43 20.27
C ASP A 616 -37.00 -36.77 18.76
N LEU A 617 -36.27 -37.83 18.48
CA LEU A 617 -36.13 -38.37 17.10
C LEU A 617 -37.41 -38.99 16.58
N GLY A 618 -38.37 -39.39 17.47
CA GLY A 618 -39.67 -39.93 17.06
C GLY A 618 -40.60 -38.87 16.47
N MET A 619 -40.52 -37.65 17.00
CA MET A 619 -41.25 -36.52 16.44
C MET A 619 -40.77 -36.20 15.04
N LEU A 620 -39.45 -36.30 14.74
CA LEU A 620 -38.92 -36.08 13.39
C LEU A 620 -39.43 -37.12 12.40
N GLU A 621 -39.52 -38.42 12.77
CA GLU A 621 -40.05 -39.46 11.93
C GLU A 621 -41.50 -39.23 11.53
N ALA A 622 -42.29 -38.59 12.44
CA ALA A 622 -43.67 -38.23 12.17
C ALA A 622 -43.83 -36.97 11.30
N GLN A 623 -42.95 -35.96 11.50
CA GLN A 623 -43.15 -34.66 10.90
C GLN A 623 -42.37 -34.50 9.55
N VAL A 624 -41.15 -34.99 9.46
CA VAL A 624 -40.30 -34.80 8.28
C VAL A 624 -40.89 -35.39 7.00
N PRO A 625 -41.63 -36.55 7.01
CA PRO A 625 -42.30 -37.05 5.79
C PRO A 625 -43.31 -36.06 5.18
N LYS A 626 -43.88 -35.14 5.97
CA LYS A 626 -44.82 -34.11 5.47
C LYS A 626 -44.20 -33.23 4.41
N PHE A 627 -42.88 -32.99 4.43
CA PHE A 627 -42.17 -32.18 3.44
C PHE A 627 -42.24 -32.72 2.03
N ILE A 628 -42.51 -34.04 1.84
CA ILE A 628 -42.66 -34.69 0.57
C ILE A 628 -44.14 -34.81 0.14
N LEU A 629 -45.06 -34.87 1.10
CA LEU A 629 -46.47 -35.15 0.88
C LEU A 629 -47.32 -33.92 0.53
N THR A 630 -46.72 -32.84 0.08
CA THR A 630 -47.49 -31.62 -0.26
C THR A 630 -48.31 -31.82 -1.51
N SER A 631 -49.60 -31.42 -1.48
CA SER A 631 -50.56 -31.53 -2.55
C SER A 631 -50.30 -30.65 -3.77
N THR A 632 -49.32 -29.75 -3.71
CA THR A 632 -49.04 -28.74 -4.73
C THR A 632 -48.04 -29.18 -5.77
N ASP A 633 -47.27 -30.25 -5.52
CA ASP A 633 -46.24 -30.71 -6.43
C ASP A 633 -46.65 -32.04 -7.08
N PHE A 634 -46.77 -32.05 -8.39
CA PHE A 634 -47.03 -33.29 -9.14
C PHE A 634 -45.94 -34.37 -8.92
N ARG A 635 -44.70 -33.92 -8.70
CA ARG A 635 -43.56 -34.75 -8.26
C ARG A 635 -42.68 -33.91 -7.30
N PRO A 636 -42.29 -34.48 -6.13
CA PRO A 636 -41.34 -33.81 -5.26
C PRO A 636 -40.02 -33.50 -5.96
N HIS A 637 -39.53 -32.27 -5.79
CA HIS A 637 -38.26 -31.89 -6.39
C HIS A 637 -37.12 -32.78 -5.88
N PHE A 638 -36.16 -33.09 -6.75
CA PHE A 638 -35.02 -33.95 -6.41
C PHE A 638 -34.29 -33.51 -5.13
N GLU A 639 -34.04 -32.21 -4.99
CA GLU A 639 -33.37 -31.61 -3.82
C GLU A 639 -34.12 -31.89 -2.51
N ILE A 640 -35.43 -31.87 -2.53
CA ILE A 640 -36.25 -32.18 -1.35
C ILE A 640 -36.11 -33.67 -1.01
N LYS A 641 -36.21 -34.55 -2.00
CA LYS A 641 -36.04 -35.98 -1.78
C LYS A 641 -34.67 -36.32 -1.23
N PHE A 642 -33.64 -35.72 -1.81
CA PHE A 642 -32.26 -35.90 -1.35
C PHE A 642 -32.07 -35.45 0.09
N ALA A 643 -32.48 -34.22 0.42
CA ALA A 643 -32.37 -33.69 1.78
C ALA A 643 -33.18 -34.52 2.78
N TYR A 644 -34.41 -34.91 2.41
CA TYR A 644 -35.25 -35.80 3.23
C TYR A 644 -34.57 -37.14 3.53
N THR A 645 -34.06 -37.85 2.49
CA THR A 645 -33.37 -39.12 2.67
C THR A 645 -32.20 -38.97 3.65
N ARG A 646 -31.38 -37.89 3.52
CA ARG A 646 -30.28 -37.64 4.43
C ARG A 646 -30.71 -37.42 5.88
N VAL A 647 -31.83 -36.70 6.09
CA VAL A 647 -32.39 -36.52 7.44
C VAL A 647 -32.81 -37.87 8.04
N MET A 648 -33.58 -38.67 7.29
CA MET A 648 -34.09 -39.97 7.78
C MET A 648 -32.97 -40.97 8.04
N GLU A 649 -31.95 -41.04 7.19
CA GLU A 649 -30.76 -41.85 7.43
C GLU A 649 -30.00 -41.42 8.70
N SER A 650 -29.88 -40.11 8.94
CA SER A 650 -29.23 -39.59 10.13
C SER A 650 -30.00 -39.86 11.40
N VAL A 651 -31.34 -39.74 11.36
CA VAL A 651 -32.26 -40.12 12.44
C VAL A 651 -32.14 -41.58 12.80
N SER A 652 -32.23 -42.48 11.78
CA SER A 652 -32.12 -43.94 11.97
C SER A 652 -30.78 -44.34 12.55
N ARG A 653 -29.65 -43.74 12.05
CA ARG A 653 -28.31 -44.01 12.56
C ARG A 653 -28.15 -43.59 14.05
N LYS A 654 -28.73 -42.46 14.44
CA LYS A 654 -28.67 -42.01 15.83
C LYS A 654 -29.55 -42.81 16.76
N LYS A 655 -30.73 -43.23 16.31
CA LYS A 655 -31.59 -44.18 17.09
C LYS A 655 -30.87 -45.50 17.34
N GLY A 656 -30.28 -46.10 16.28
CA GLY A 656 -29.50 -47.32 16.41
C GLY A 656 -28.34 -47.23 17.40
N LYS A 657 -27.64 -46.11 17.45
CA LYS A 657 -26.60 -45.84 18.49
C LYS A 657 -27.14 -45.68 19.91
N ARG A 658 -28.33 -45.10 20.10
CA ARG A 658 -28.95 -44.95 21.40
C ARG A 658 -29.52 -46.27 21.97
N VAL A 659 -29.90 -47.22 21.11
CA VAL A 659 -30.33 -48.56 21.50
C VAL A 659 -29.14 -49.47 21.83
N ALA A 660 -27.97 -49.17 21.30
CA ALA A 660 -26.73 -49.92 21.52
C ALA A 660 -25.90 -49.42 22.72
N GLN A 661 -26.24 -48.28 23.27
CA GLN A 661 -25.75 -47.75 24.55
C GLN A 661 -26.76 -48.01 25.68
#